data_fe17d61b913d25e5c10fad6a7a081090
#
_entry.id   fe17d61b913d25e5c10fad6a7a081090
#
_cell.length_a   1.000
_cell.length_b   1.000
_cell.length_c   1.000
_cell.angle_alpha   90.00
_cell.angle_beta   90.00
_cell.angle_gamma   90.00
#
_symmetry.space_group_name_H-M   'P 1'
#
loop_
_entity.id
_entity.type
_entity.pdbx_description
1 polymer ?
#
loop_
_entity_poly.entity_id
_entity_poly.type
_entity_poly.pdbx_seq_one_letter_code
_entity_poly.pdbx_strand_id
1 'polypeptide(L)'
;MKKLFTVDDFAVAFVAALGYGFGETISRLLGWPPLACGLASLVLGMVLEIIISKIAFSETVQKSPRNRILTYAAFCLVFLIAHTFSFLSAGVSMVSYLTEHFAYIVVLPLLGFGINLLIRAYQIRKIHSLYGDGSEGFVFDVAKEDVEEINRQNQPASGEYDPECAVKTETGVYVGVENKKTVSWCGIPYAIPPVGERRWKAPEPLPPSDTVFEAKCFGASAVQVDHKGSILKLHRQSEDCLTLNIWTGADKAESPKPVLVLFHHGGFTCGGSADPLLYSSEFADQHPDIVFVSFNYRLGLFGFIDFSEVPGGEAYPDAINLGLLDQIAALEWIRKNIAAFGGDPGRVTVLGFEAGAASVCLLSACKRAKGLFRKAFALNGSPASAWETPEQAKALAQALLKETRTSTMEELSHLSTEALKDASQKLWRDMCGPTCDGTLIPADVFQAWQNGTASDIGMIIGIPGNEMQVYRSFVGDQNYTEELSAAVTDLQNSVDDSAAGALRAYTETQAASGSGLEAKSKLVEQCLAVSLYRSAEIMAEGGNQVRLIYWNEKPLIGNLGSGTVDAAAALLGNGEALQLYGNVMNADLSETLQLLLAKFIHGEDLQLYPNEIKGIDALTWRAFPLALIVSDGKVQCGPIEDLLPEIGSLPDFIESKK
;
A
#
# COMPACT_ATOMS: atom_id res chain seq x y z
N MET A 1 -24.15 6.04 14.13
CA MET A 1 -25.52 5.74 13.67
C MET A 1 -25.85 6.27 12.25
N LYS A 2 -25.41 7.46 11.83
CA LYS A 2 -25.67 7.96 10.45
C LYS A 2 -25.04 7.13 9.31
N LYS A 3 -24.02 6.32 9.58
CA LYS A 3 -23.36 5.46 8.57
C LYS A 3 -23.92 4.02 8.50
N LEU A 4 -24.87 3.66 9.36
CA LEU A 4 -25.48 2.32 9.39
C LEU A 4 -26.62 2.12 8.37
N PHE A 5 -27.10 3.19 7.76
CA PHE A 5 -28.27 3.17 6.87
C PHE A 5 -27.95 3.87 5.56
N THR A 6 -27.91 3.09 4.48
CA THR A 6 -27.88 3.64 3.13
C THR A 6 -29.23 3.41 2.45
N VAL A 7 -29.55 4.23 1.45
CA VAL A 7 -30.76 4.04 0.60
C VAL A 7 -30.73 2.66 -0.04
N ASP A 8 -29.54 2.13 -0.32
CA ASP A 8 -29.33 0.83 -0.93
C ASP A 8 -29.77 -0.33 -0.03
N ASP A 9 -29.53 -0.22 1.30
CA ASP A 9 -29.99 -1.23 2.27
C ASP A 9 -31.49 -1.32 2.36
N PHE A 10 -32.17 -0.17 2.28
CA PHE A 10 -33.64 -0.12 2.24
C PHE A 10 -34.18 -0.72 0.95
N ALA A 11 -33.53 -0.44 -0.18
CA ALA A 11 -33.91 -0.97 -1.48
C ALA A 11 -33.76 -2.49 -1.55
N VAL A 12 -32.63 -3.07 -1.05
CA VAL A 12 -32.41 -4.53 -0.99
C VAL A 12 -33.46 -5.22 -0.12
N ALA A 13 -33.72 -4.70 1.09
CA ALA A 13 -34.74 -5.24 1.99
C ALA A 13 -36.15 -5.16 1.38
N PHE A 14 -36.46 -4.06 0.72
CA PHE A 14 -37.73 -3.87 0.02
C PHE A 14 -37.91 -4.89 -1.10
N VAL A 15 -36.92 -5.13 -1.95
CA VAL A 15 -36.99 -6.06 -3.07
C VAL A 15 -36.99 -7.52 -2.56
N ALA A 16 -36.29 -7.87 -1.49
CA ALA A 16 -36.35 -9.20 -0.88
C ALA A 16 -37.77 -9.55 -0.41
N ALA A 17 -38.44 -8.59 0.23
CA ALA A 17 -39.84 -8.74 0.65
C ALA A 17 -40.81 -9.02 -0.53
N LEU A 18 -40.46 -8.54 -1.70
CA LEU A 18 -41.21 -8.70 -2.92
C LEU A 18 -41.11 -10.14 -3.44
N GLY A 19 -39.96 -10.77 -3.25
CA GLY A 19 -39.76 -12.18 -3.58
C GLY A 19 -40.61 -13.11 -2.75
N TYR A 20 -40.89 -12.77 -1.49
CA TYR A 20 -41.82 -13.53 -0.63
C TYR A 20 -43.25 -13.53 -1.18
N GLY A 21 -43.76 -12.37 -1.61
CA GLY A 21 -45.08 -12.27 -2.22
C GLY A 21 -45.20 -13.04 -3.53
N PHE A 22 -44.14 -13.07 -4.32
CA PHE A 22 -44.10 -13.82 -5.59
C PHE A 22 -44.13 -15.34 -5.37
N GLY A 23 -43.34 -15.83 -4.40
CA GLY A 23 -43.33 -17.24 -4.03
C GLY A 23 -44.67 -17.75 -3.54
N GLU A 24 -45.41 -16.94 -2.76
CA GLU A 24 -46.74 -17.27 -2.28
C GLU A 24 -47.74 -17.37 -3.46
N THR A 25 -47.68 -16.44 -4.39
CA THR A 25 -48.54 -16.44 -5.58
C THR A 25 -48.33 -17.68 -6.44
N ILE A 26 -47.08 -18.05 -6.72
CA ILE A 26 -46.77 -19.26 -7.50
C ILE A 26 -47.23 -20.51 -6.75
N SER A 27 -47.03 -20.60 -5.47
CA SER A 27 -47.41 -21.75 -4.65
C SER A 27 -48.92 -21.93 -4.59
N ARG A 28 -49.69 -20.84 -4.52
CA ARG A 28 -51.19 -20.89 -4.60
C ARG A 28 -51.66 -21.35 -5.96
N LEU A 29 -51.03 -20.86 -7.04
CA LEU A 29 -51.36 -21.30 -8.41
C LEU A 29 -51.10 -22.80 -8.63
N LEU A 30 -50.12 -23.35 -7.93
CA LEU A 30 -49.77 -24.78 -7.94
C LEU A 30 -50.58 -25.63 -6.97
N GLY A 31 -51.50 -25.04 -6.17
CA GLY A 31 -52.36 -25.73 -5.22
C GLY A 31 -51.64 -26.35 -4.01
N TRP A 32 -50.52 -25.78 -3.59
CA TRP A 32 -49.72 -26.31 -2.47
C TRP A 32 -50.37 -26.03 -1.09
N PRO A 33 -50.12 -26.89 -0.08
CA PRO A 33 -50.59 -26.62 1.28
C PRO A 33 -50.00 -25.32 1.85
N PRO A 34 -50.71 -24.59 2.72
CA PRO A 34 -50.24 -23.28 3.24
C PRO A 34 -48.83 -23.29 3.86
N LEU A 35 -48.47 -24.36 4.58
CA LEU A 35 -47.15 -24.50 5.16
C LEU A 35 -46.04 -24.62 4.07
N ALA A 36 -46.32 -25.39 3.00
CA ALA A 36 -45.40 -25.56 1.89
C ALA A 36 -45.31 -24.26 1.09
N CYS A 37 -46.39 -23.50 0.96
CA CYS A 37 -46.39 -22.18 0.34
C CYS A 37 -45.49 -21.21 1.13
N GLY A 38 -45.61 -21.16 2.45
CA GLY A 38 -44.79 -20.32 3.33
C GLY A 38 -43.29 -20.65 3.26
N LEU A 39 -42.96 -21.95 3.25
CA LEU A 39 -41.55 -22.38 3.15
C LEU A 39 -40.97 -22.08 1.74
N ALA A 40 -41.73 -22.30 0.67
CA ALA A 40 -41.29 -21.99 -0.69
C ALA A 40 -41.09 -20.48 -0.88
N SER A 41 -41.98 -19.66 -0.33
CA SER A 41 -41.88 -18.20 -0.34
C SER A 41 -40.63 -17.72 0.41
N LEU A 42 -40.38 -18.31 1.56
CA LEU A 42 -39.16 -18.01 2.38
C LEU A 42 -37.91 -18.32 1.58
N VAL A 43 -37.81 -19.53 1.02
CA VAL A 43 -36.63 -19.95 0.23
C VAL A 43 -36.44 -19.06 -1.01
N LEU A 44 -37.53 -18.78 -1.75
CA LEU A 44 -37.43 -17.92 -2.92
C LEU A 44 -37.07 -16.48 -2.56
N GLY A 45 -37.58 -15.95 -1.45
CA GLY A 45 -37.20 -14.66 -0.93
C GLY A 45 -35.70 -14.57 -0.58
N MET A 46 -35.17 -15.57 0.11
CA MET A 46 -33.74 -15.65 0.46
C MET A 46 -32.87 -15.78 -0.80
N VAL A 47 -33.25 -16.58 -1.78
CA VAL A 47 -32.51 -16.71 -3.05
C VAL A 47 -32.51 -15.41 -3.83
N LEU A 48 -33.65 -14.74 -3.92
CA LEU A 48 -33.77 -13.44 -4.57
C LEU A 48 -32.97 -12.36 -3.83
N GLU A 49 -32.97 -12.36 -2.49
CA GLU A 49 -32.15 -11.46 -1.68
C GLU A 49 -30.66 -11.62 -2.02
N ILE A 50 -30.16 -12.86 -2.09
CA ILE A 50 -28.76 -13.15 -2.45
C ILE A 50 -28.44 -12.67 -3.88
N ILE A 51 -29.32 -12.94 -4.83
CA ILE A 51 -29.14 -12.54 -6.23
C ILE A 51 -29.16 -11.01 -6.36
N ILE A 52 -30.12 -10.35 -5.72
CA ILE A 52 -30.28 -8.91 -5.78
C ILE A 52 -29.15 -8.21 -5.03
N SER A 53 -28.72 -8.74 -3.88
CA SER A 53 -27.52 -8.23 -3.20
C SER A 53 -26.30 -8.30 -4.11
N LYS A 54 -26.08 -9.44 -4.78
CA LYS A 54 -24.96 -9.56 -5.75
C LYS A 54 -25.07 -8.59 -6.92
N ILE A 55 -26.28 -8.31 -7.41
CA ILE A 55 -26.50 -7.35 -8.51
C ILE A 55 -26.39 -5.92 -8.00
N ALA A 56 -27.06 -5.59 -6.88
CA ALA A 56 -27.08 -4.26 -6.31
C ALA A 56 -25.71 -3.81 -5.77
N PHE A 57 -24.90 -4.77 -5.29
CA PHE A 57 -23.52 -4.57 -4.88
C PHE A 57 -22.51 -4.96 -5.96
N SER A 58 -22.96 -5.29 -7.19
CA SER A 58 -22.05 -5.45 -8.31
C SER A 58 -21.43 -4.09 -8.66
N GLU A 59 -20.17 -4.12 -9.03
CA GLU A 59 -19.41 -2.93 -9.45
C GLU A 59 -20.17 -2.08 -10.48
N THR A 60 -20.85 -2.75 -11.44
CA THR A 60 -21.60 -2.11 -12.53
C THR A 60 -22.78 -1.25 -12.04
N VAL A 61 -23.42 -1.61 -10.92
CA VAL A 61 -24.57 -0.87 -10.36
C VAL A 61 -24.11 0.20 -9.39
N GLN A 62 -23.03 -0.05 -8.64
CA GLN A 62 -22.50 0.93 -7.69
C GLN A 62 -21.76 2.12 -8.36
N LYS A 63 -21.25 1.94 -9.57
CA LYS A 63 -20.46 2.94 -10.30
C LYS A 63 -21.21 4.23 -10.65
N SER A 64 -22.55 4.19 -10.75
CA SER A 64 -23.34 5.36 -11.14
C SER A 64 -24.62 5.47 -10.33
N PRO A 65 -24.90 6.63 -9.69
CA PRO A 65 -26.18 6.88 -9.03
C PRO A 65 -27.37 6.66 -9.98
N ARG A 66 -27.17 6.96 -11.26
CA ARG A 66 -28.19 6.75 -12.30
C ARG A 66 -28.45 5.26 -12.56
N ASN A 67 -27.42 4.43 -12.62
CA ASN A 67 -27.55 2.99 -12.80
C ASN A 67 -28.23 2.33 -11.60
N ARG A 68 -27.89 2.77 -10.37
CA ARG A 68 -28.56 2.33 -9.15
C ARG A 68 -30.06 2.65 -9.18
N ILE A 69 -30.42 3.90 -9.45
CA ILE A 69 -31.83 4.33 -9.54
C ILE A 69 -32.58 3.55 -10.63
N LEU A 70 -31.99 3.35 -11.81
CA LEU A 70 -32.61 2.60 -12.90
C LEU A 70 -32.79 1.12 -12.54
N THR A 71 -31.82 0.50 -11.87
CA THR A 71 -31.90 -0.90 -11.44
C THR A 71 -33.02 -1.06 -10.40
N TYR A 72 -33.07 -0.18 -9.38
CA TYR A 72 -34.14 -0.20 -8.37
C TYR A 72 -35.51 0.10 -8.98
N ALA A 73 -35.62 1.04 -9.91
CA ALA A 73 -36.85 1.33 -10.62
C ALA A 73 -37.33 0.13 -11.46
N ALA A 74 -36.40 -0.57 -12.11
CA ALA A 74 -36.73 -1.79 -12.86
C ALA A 74 -37.23 -2.91 -11.93
N PHE A 75 -36.60 -3.12 -10.78
CA PHE A 75 -37.05 -4.08 -9.77
C PHE A 75 -38.44 -3.68 -9.22
N CYS A 76 -38.67 -2.42 -8.88
CA CYS A 76 -39.97 -1.94 -8.43
C CYS A 76 -41.04 -2.12 -9.48
N LEU A 77 -40.74 -1.92 -10.77
CA LEU A 77 -41.69 -2.11 -11.87
C LEU A 77 -42.04 -3.59 -12.05
N VAL A 78 -41.06 -4.50 -12.05
CA VAL A 78 -41.29 -5.97 -12.12
C VAL A 78 -42.12 -6.42 -10.95
N PHE A 79 -41.92 -5.89 -9.78
CA PHE A 79 -42.70 -6.14 -8.60
C PHE A 79 -44.15 -5.66 -8.73
N LEU A 80 -44.36 -4.40 -9.11
CA LEU A 80 -45.71 -3.86 -9.34
C LEU A 80 -46.51 -4.72 -10.33
N ILE A 81 -45.84 -5.17 -11.40
CA ILE A 81 -46.44 -6.05 -12.40
C ILE A 81 -46.81 -7.40 -11.77
N ALA A 82 -45.90 -8.03 -11.01
CA ALA A 82 -46.15 -9.31 -10.38
C ALA A 82 -47.30 -9.27 -9.35
N HIS A 83 -47.32 -8.22 -8.50
CA HIS A 83 -48.43 -8.02 -7.54
C HIS A 83 -49.74 -7.64 -8.19
N THR A 84 -49.72 -6.89 -9.29
CA THR A 84 -50.96 -6.61 -10.07
C THR A 84 -51.52 -7.88 -10.67
N PHE A 85 -50.67 -8.76 -11.20
CA PHE A 85 -51.11 -10.10 -11.69
C PHE A 85 -51.65 -10.98 -10.57
N SER A 86 -51.01 -10.98 -9.40
CA SER A 86 -51.45 -11.71 -8.21
C SER A 86 -52.81 -11.21 -7.72
N PHE A 87 -53.00 -9.91 -7.64
CA PHE A 87 -54.25 -9.25 -7.28
C PHE A 87 -55.38 -9.58 -8.26
N LEU A 88 -55.14 -9.46 -9.58
CA LEU A 88 -56.10 -9.77 -10.60
C LEU A 88 -56.51 -11.24 -10.64
N SER A 89 -55.58 -12.16 -10.34
CA SER A 89 -55.84 -13.61 -10.31
C SER A 89 -56.57 -14.07 -9.05
N ALA A 90 -56.50 -13.31 -7.95
CA ALA A 90 -57.10 -13.65 -6.67
C ALA A 90 -58.63 -13.32 -6.61
N GLY A 91 -59.14 -12.43 -7.49
CA GLY A 91 -60.56 -12.07 -7.53
C GLY A 91 -61.09 -11.38 -6.26
N VAL A 92 -60.24 -10.86 -5.41
CA VAL A 92 -60.56 -10.24 -4.12
C VAL A 92 -60.41 -8.72 -4.17
N SER A 93 -61.06 -7.99 -3.26
CA SER A 93 -60.91 -6.54 -3.19
C SER A 93 -59.46 -6.15 -2.75
N MET A 94 -59.01 -5.01 -3.24
CA MET A 94 -57.68 -4.49 -2.90
C MET A 94 -57.45 -4.34 -1.38
N VAL A 95 -58.51 -3.98 -0.65
CA VAL A 95 -58.45 -3.82 0.81
C VAL A 95 -58.32 -5.19 1.49
N SER A 96 -59.05 -6.23 1.04
CA SER A 96 -58.92 -7.57 1.56
C SER A 96 -57.55 -8.16 1.28
N TYR A 97 -57.01 -7.97 0.05
CA TYR A 97 -55.66 -8.41 -0.32
C TYR A 97 -54.60 -7.76 0.52
N LEU A 98 -54.62 -6.44 0.71
CA LEU A 98 -53.66 -5.69 1.55
C LEU A 98 -53.76 -6.09 3.03
N THR A 99 -54.95 -6.39 3.53
CA THR A 99 -55.15 -6.81 4.93
C THR A 99 -54.64 -8.23 5.17
N GLU A 100 -54.94 -9.16 4.28
CA GLU A 100 -54.47 -10.54 4.37
C GLU A 100 -52.93 -10.66 4.18
N HIS A 101 -52.35 -9.78 3.38
CA HIS A 101 -50.92 -9.81 3.05
C HIS A 101 -50.12 -8.77 3.79
N PHE A 102 -50.72 -8.03 4.73
CA PHE A 102 -50.04 -6.97 5.50
C PHE A 102 -48.75 -7.46 6.19
N ALA A 103 -48.79 -8.69 6.75
CA ALA A 103 -47.61 -9.30 7.37
C ALA A 103 -46.49 -9.53 6.36
N TYR A 104 -46.79 -9.88 5.13
CA TYR A 104 -45.80 -10.13 4.07
C TYR A 104 -45.28 -8.83 3.43
N ILE A 105 -46.17 -7.83 3.29
CA ILE A 105 -45.82 -6.58 2.64
C ILE A 105 -45.08 -5.61 3.57
N VAL A 106 -45.33 -5.71 4.90
CA VAL A 106 -44.78 -4.77 5.88
C VAL A 106 -43.87 -5.44 6.91
N VAL A 107 -44.31 -6.56 7.50
CA VAL A 107 -43.58 -7.19 8.63
C VAL A 107 -42.34 -7.95 8.14
N LEU A 108 -42.42 -8.69 7.04
CA LEU A 108 -41.25 -9.41 6.51
C LEU A 108 -40.16 -8.50 5.97
N PRO A 109 -40.45 -7.36 5.27
CA PRO A 109 -39.42 -6.39 4.94
C PRO A 109 -38.70 -5.80 6.16
N LEU A 110 -39.47 -5.45 7.20
CA LEU A 110 -38.92 -4.94 8.46
C LEU A 110 -38.08 -5.99 9.18
N LEU A 111 -38.48 -7.26 9.15
CA LEU A 111 -37.72 -8.38 9.70
C LEU A 111 -36.44 -8.65 8.89
N GLY A 112 -36.51 -8.67 7.55
CA GLY A 112 -35.36 -8.82 6.65
C GLY A 112 -34.38 -7.66 6.85
N PHE A 113 -34.87 -6.43 6.94
CA PHE A 113 -34.10 -5.25 7.27
C PHE A 113 -33.42 -5.36 8.65
N GLY A 114 -34.16 -5.83 9.67
CA GLY A 114 -33.61 -6.07 11.00
C GLY A 114 -32.53 -7.14 11.02
N ILE A 115 -32.70 -8.22 10.27
CA ILE A 115 -31.70 -9.31 10.13
C ILE A 115 -30.46 -8.78 9.39
N ASN A 116 -30.61 -8.04 8.31
CA ASN A 116 -29.49 -7.41 7.60
C ASN A 116 -28.72 -6.42 8.46
N LEU A 117 -29.42 -5.65 9.31
CA LEU A 117 -28.80 -4.79 10.32
C LEU A 117 -27.97 -5.59 11.33
N LEU A 118 -28.51 -6.73 11.81
CA LEU A 118 -27.82 -7.60 12.75
C LEU A 118 -26.58 -8.25 12.10
N ILE A 119 -26.71 -8.68 10.84
CA ILE A 119 -25.58 -9.25 10.08
C ILE A 119 -24.51 -8.18 9.87
N ARG A 120 -24.89 -6.96 9.47
CA ARG A 120 -23.94 -5.84 9.35
C ARG A 120 -23.33 -5.44 10.67
N ALA A 121 -24.12 -5.32 11.72
CA ALA A 121 -23.60 -5.05 13.06
C ALA A 121 -22.64 -6.15 13.53
N TYR A 122 -22.92 -7.41 13.18
CA TYR A 122 -22.04 -8.54 13.43
C TYR A 122 -20.77 -8.45 12.58
N GLN A 123 -20.87 -8.14 11.28
CA GLN A 123 -19.71 -7.95 10.40
C GLN A 123 -18.85 -6.78 10.85
N ILE A 124 -19.46 -5.63 11.19
CA ILE A 124 -18.77 -4.47 11.75
C ILE A 124 -18.12 -4.84 13.09
N ARG A 125 -18.85 -5.53 14.00
CA ARG A 125 -18.26 -6.03 15.24
C ARG A 125 -17.12 -7.02 15.00
N LYS A 126 -17.25 -7.91 14.02
CA LYS A 126 -16.20 -8.85 13.64
C LYS A 126 -14.99 -8.11 13.06
N ILE A 127 -15.20 -7.12 12.20
CA ILE A 127 -14.15 -6.24 11.71
C ILE A 127 -13.50 -5.47 12.86
N HIS A 128 -14.29 -4.86 13.75
CA HIS A 128 -13.76 -4.18 14.93
C HIS A 128 -13.08 -5.12 15.94
N SER A 129 -13.51 -6.37 16.04
CA SER A 129 -12.84 -7.36 16.91
C SER A 129 -11.56 -7.93 16.32
N LEU A 130 -11.47 -7.99 14.97
CA LEU A 130 -10.29 -8.47 14.26
C LEU A 130 -9.24 -7.36 14.07
N TYR A 131 -9.69 -6.11 13.86
CA TYR A 131 -8.84 -4.99 13.46
C TYR A 131 -8.87 -3.81 14.42
N GLY A 132 -9.63 -3.90 15.54
CA GLY A 132 -9.87 -2.78 16.45
C GLY A 132 -10.75 -1.69 15.82
N ASP A 133 -11.02 -0.63 16.59
CA ASP A 133 -11.70 0.59 16.11
C ASP A 133 -10.70 1.65 15.59
N GLY A 134 -9.42 1.28 15.49
CA GLY A 134 -8.31 2.14 15.13
C GLY A 134 -7.74 2.95 16.31
N SER A 135 -8.38 2.95 17.48
CA SER A 135 -7.90 3.69 18.65
C SER A 135 -6.68 3.02 19.32
N GLU A 136 -6.56 1.72 19.18
CA GLU A 136 -5.42 0.92 19.69
C GLU A 136 -4.41 0.50 18.59
N GLY A 137 -4.64 0.91 17.34
CA GLY A 137 -3.92 0.44 16.14
C GLY A 137 -4.51 -0.87 15.59
N PHE A 138 -4.00 -1.30 14.42
CA PHE A 138 -4.44 -2.55 13.79
C PHE A 138 -3.98 -3.76 14.59
N VAL A 139 -4.87 -4.73 14.79
CA VAL A 139 -4.58 -6.03 15.38
C VAL A 139 -4.96 -7.11 14.39
N PHE A 140 -3.98 -7.90 13.95
CA PHE A 140 -4.20 -9.02 13.04
C PHE A 140 -4.35 -10.32 13.85
N ASP A 141 -5.47 -11.00 13.68
CA ASP A 141 -5.71 -12.36 14.16
C ASP A 141 -5.60 -13.31 12.96
N VAL A 142 -4.46 -13.98 12.85
CA VAL A 142 -4.14 -14.88 11.73
C VAL A 142 -4.12 -16.31 12.27
N ALA A 143 -4.73 -17.23 11.53
CA ALA A 143 -4.74 -18.63 11.92
C ALA A 143 -3.32 -19.19 11.98
N LYS A 144 -3.10 -20.16 12.89
CA LYS A 144 -1.76 -20.74 13.11
C LYS A 144 -1.21 -21.42 11.86
N GLU A 145 -2.08 -22.06 11.09
CA GLU A 145 -1.77 -22.73 9.84
C GLU A 145 -1.25 -21.74 8.79
N ASP A 146 -1.87 -20.55 8.70
CA ASP A 146 -1.45 -19.49 7.81
C ASP A 146 -0.09 -18.92 8.22
N VAL A 147 0.18 -18.80 9.54
CA VAL A 147 1.48 -18.38 10.05
C VAL A 147 2.57 -19.41 9.73
N GLU A 148 2.27 -20.70 9.81
CA GLU A 148 3.21 -21.77 9.42
C GLU A 148 3.52 -21.72 7.92
N GLU A 149 2.52 -21.43 7.08
CA GLU A 149 2.71 -21.30 5.64
C GLU A 149 3.54 -20.09 5.24
N ILE A 150 3.26 -18.92 5.81
CA ILE A 150 4.05 -17.70 5.57
C ILE A 150 5.52 -17.87 5.98
N ASN A 151 5.79 -18.71 6.97
CA ASN A 151 7.13 -18.94 7.52
C ASN A 151 7.86 -20.14 6.90
N ARG A 152 7.32 -20.78 5.84
CA ARG A 152 8.03 -21.83 5.10
C ARG A 152 9.33 -21.28 4.53
N GLN A 153 10.32 -22.17 4.40
CA GLN A 153 11.65 -21.82 3.92
C GLN A 153 11.98 -22.59 2.67
N ASN A 154 12.61 -21.91 1.72
CA ASN A 154 13.22 -22.54 0.57
C ASN A 154 14.32 -23.52 1.02
N GLN A 155 14.44 -24.63 0.31
CA GLN A 155 15.45 -25.66 0.56
C GLN A 155 16.30 -25.85 -0.71
N PRO A 156 17.53 -26.38 -0.59
CA PRO A 156 18.23 -26.90 -1.75
C PRO A 156 17.33 -27.92 -2.45
N ALA A 157 17.16 -27.79 -3.77
CA ALA A 157 16.30 -28.71 -4.50
C ALA A 157 16.92 -30.11 -4.50
N SER A 158 16.19 -31.08 -3.96
CA SER A 158 16.57 -32.48 -3.93
C SER A 158 15.60 -33.30 -4.79
N GLY A 159 16.09 -33.89 -5.87
CA GLY A 159 15.29 -34.71 -6.76
C GLY A 159 14.91 -34.04 -8.08
N GLU A 160 13.88 -34.57 -8.74
CA GLU A 160 13.35 -34.01 -9.99
C GLU A 160 12.57 -32.71 -9.70
N TYR A 161 12.82 -31.70 -10.51
CA TYR A 161 12.09 -30.43 -10.48
C TYR A 161 11.56 -30.07 -11.87
N ASP A 162 10.55 -29.20 -11.94
CA ASP A 162 10.00 -28.75 -13.19
C ASP A 162 11.00 -27.85 -13.94
N PRO A 163 11.55 -28.27 -15.09
CA PRO A 163 12.51 -27.48 -15.84
C PRO A 163 11.88 -26.17 -16.43
N GLU A 164 10.57 -26.13 -16.66
CA GLU A 164 9.90 -24.93 -17.17
C GLU A 164 9.88 -23.80 -16.13
N CYS A 165 9.89 -24.16 -14.83
CA CYS A 165 9.97 -23.20 -13.71
C CYS A 165 11.41 -22.96 -13.25
N ALA A 166 12.43 -23.56 -13.87
CA ALA A 166 13.82 -23.44 -13.49
C ALA A 166 14.56 -22.38 -14.31
N VAL A 167 15.18 -21.40 -13.64
CA VAL A 167 15.94 -20.34 -14.27
C VAL A 167 17.39 -20.38 -13.81
N LYS A 168 18.32 -20.50 -14.78
CA LYS A 168 19.76 -20.45 -14.52
C LYS A 168 20.26 -19.01 -14.57
N THR A 169 20.92 -18.60 -13.49
CA THR A 169 21.62 -17.32 -13.35
C THR A 169 23.11 -17.56 -13.11
N GLU A 170 23.87 -16.49 -12.94
CA GLU A 170 25.28 -16.60 -12.52
C GLU A 170 25.41 -17.18 -11.09
N THR A 171 24.43 -16.93 -10.22
CA THR A 171 24.47 -17.25 -8.78
C THR A 171 23.76 -18.55 -8.41
N GLY A 172 23.20 -19.27 -9.37
CA GLY A 172 22.51 -20.55 -9.14
C GLY A 172 21.40 -20.84 -10.13
N VAL A 173 20.76 -21.98 -9.95
CA VAL A 173 19.52 -22.36 -10.64
C VAL A 173 18.37 -22.24 -9.65
N TYR A 174 17.39 -21.40 -9.96
CA TYR A 174 16.25 -21.13 -9.08
C TYR A 174 14.98 -21.77 -9.65
N VAL A 175 14.33 -22.62 -8.85
CA VAL A 175 13.12 -23.35 -9.23
C VAL A 175 11.91 -22.66 -8.60
N GLY A 176 11.11 -22.01 -9.43
CA GLY A 176 9.91 -21.27 -9.03
C GLY A 176 8.64 -22.10 -8.98
N VAL A 177 7.51 -21.38 -8.98
CA VAL A 177 6.16 -21.94 -8.99
C VAL A 177 5.38 -21.32 -10.15
N GLU A 178 4.77 -22.16 -10.96
CA GLU A 178 3.80 -21.73 -11.98
C GLU A 178 2.44 -21.51 -11.33
N ASN A 179 1.87 -20.34 -11.57
CA ASN A 179 0.50 -19.95 -11.23
C ASN A 179 -0.31 -19.87 -12.53
N LYS A 180 -1.59 -19.52 -12.45
CA LYS A 180 -2.52 -19.54 -13.61
C LYS A 180 -2.02 -18.78 -14.84
N LYS A 181 -1.37 -17.64 -14.66
CA LYS A 181 -0.89 -16.76 -15.74
C LYS A 181 0.56 -16.35 -15.58
N THR A 182 1.16 -16.60 -14.43
CA THR A 182 2.50 -16.15 -14.06
C THR A 182 3.35 -17.27 -13.53
N VAL A 183 4.66 -17.10 -13.61
CA VAL A 183 5.65 -17.88 -12.86
C VAL A 183 6.27 -16.95 -11.83
N SER A 184 6.44 -17.44 -10.61
CA SER A 184 7.05 -16.71 -9.51
C SER A 184 8.27 -17.41 -8.95
N TRP A 185 9.27 -16.63 -8.55
CA TRP A 185 10.44 -17.07 -7.82
C TRP A 185 10.61 -16.18 -6.60
N CYS A 186 10.49 -16.75 -5.40
CA CYS A 186 10.51 -16.01 -4.14
C CYS A 186 11.71 -16.45 -3.27
N GLY A 187 12.30 -15.47 -2.57
CA GLY A 187 13.42 -15.71 -1.65
C GLY A 187 14.75 -15.99 -2.34
N ILE A 188 14.98 -15.43 -3.53
CA ILE A 188 16.28 -15.51 -4.22
C ILE A 188 17.29 -14.62 -3.50
N PRO A 189 18.42 -15.15 -3.00
CA PRO A 189 19.45 -14.30 -2.42
C PRO A 189 20.12 -13.42 -3.49
N TYR A 190 20.34 -12.14 -3.21
CA TYR A 190 21.04 -11.21 -4.11
C TYR A 190 22.42 -10.80 -3.60
N ALA A 191 22.72 -11.11 -2.34
CA ALA A 191 24.01 -10.85 -1.70
C ALA A 191 24.32 -11.98 -0.70
N ILE A 192 25.59 -12.07 -0.28
CA ILE A 192 26.00 -12.98 0.80
C ILE A 192 25.28 -12.55 2.08
N PRO A 193 24.73 -13.50 2.87
CA PRO A 193 24.06 -13.17 4.14
C PRO A 193 24.93 -12.29 5.06
N PRO A 194 24.42 -11.14 5.54
CA PRO A 194 25.17 -10.22 6.39
C PRO A 194 25.15 -10.65 7.85
N VAL A 195 25.54 -11.89 8.12
CA VAL A 195 25.54 -12.51 9.46
C VAL A 195 26.95 -12.64 10.04
N GLY A 196 27.05 -12.72 11.37
CA GLY A 196 28.31 -12.92 12.06
C GLY A 196 29.31 -11.79 11.77
N GLU A 197 30.49 -12.10 11.23
CA GLU A 197 31.54 -11.11 10.91
C GLU A 197 31.13 -10.11 9.81
N ARG A 198 30.04 -10.39 9.05
CA ARG A 198 29.48 -9.50 8.02
C ARG A 198 28.38 -8.58 8.56
N ARG A 199 27.96 -8.77 9.81
CA ARG A 199 27.04 -7.83 10.45
C ARG A 199 27.63 -6.42 10.38
N TRP A 200 26.79 -5.44 10.00
CA TRP A 200 27.17 -4.02 9.82
C TRP A 200 28.26 -3.74 8.76
N LYS A 201 28.50 -4.66 7.83
CA LYS A 201 29.38 -4.43 6.67
C LYS A 201 28.55 -4.30 5.38
N ALA A 202 29.17 -3.67 4.37
CA ALA A 202 28.59 -3.55 3.04
C ALA A 202 28.19 -4.92 2.47
N PRO A 203 27.10 -4.99 1.66
CA PRO A 203 26.71 -6.26 1.03
C PRO A 203 27.78 -6.75 0.05
N GLU A 204 28.09 -8.01 0.12
CA GLU A 204 29.04 -8.69 -0.79
C GLU A 204 28.26 -9.46 -1.86
N PRO A 205 28.66 -9.43 -3.15
CA PRO A 205 28.02 -10.16 -4.20
C PRO A 205 28.18 -11.68 -3.98
N LEU A 206 27.16 -12.44 -4.39
CA LEU A 206 27.23 -13.90 -4.36
C LEU A 206 28.27 -14.42 -5.35
N PRO A 207 29.03 -15.46 -4.99
CA PRO A 207 29.91 -16.13 -5.93
C PRO A 207 29.09 -16.89 -7.00
N PRO A 208 29.66 -17.13 -8.18
CA PRO A 208 29.06 -18.01 -9.17
C PRO A 208 28.75 -19.40 -8.58
N SER A 209 27.59 -19.96 -8.94
CA SER A 209 27.16 -21.28 -8.44
C SER A 209 26.30 -22.01 -9.47
N ASP A 210 26.39 -23.33 -9.48
CA ASP A 210 25.47 -24.20 -10.21
C ASP A 210 24.50 -24.96 -9.28
N THR A 211 24.44 -24.56 -8.01
CA THR A 211 23.52 -25.15 -7.03
C THR A 211 22.08 -24.86 -7.42
N VAL A 212 21.22 -25.88 -7.28
CA VAL A 212 19.78 -25.74 -7.55
C VAL A 212 19.05 -25.48 -6.24
N PHE A 213 18.30 -24.38 -6.20
CA PHE A 213 17.53 -23.95 -5.04
C PHE A 213 16.04 -23.88 -5.38
N GLU A 214 15.22 -24.28 -4.45
CA GLU A 214 13.82 -23.86 -4.48
C GLU A 214 13.73 -22.35 -4.28
N ALA A 215 12.86 -21.70 -5.05
CA ALA A 215 12.53 -20.29 -4.93
C ALA A 215 11.00 -20.15 -4.88
N LYS A 216 10.38 -20.81 -3.91
CA LYS A 216 8.93 -21.00 -3.79
C LYS A 216 8.34 -20.21 -2.63
N CYS A 217 9.15 -19.80 -1.67
CA CYS A 217 8.74 -19.12 -0.45
C CYS A 217 9.54 -17.83 -0.26
N PHE A 218 8.91 -16.82 0.33
CA PHE A 218 9.61 -15.59 0.69
C PHE A 218 10.81 -15.86 1.60
N GLY A 219 11.89 -15.11 1.41
CA GLY A 219 12.99 -15.03 2.37
C GLY A 219 12.55 -14.40 3.69
N ALA A 220 13.37 -14.50 4.73
CA ALA A 220 13.07 -13.80 5.98
C ALA A 220 13.00 -12.28 5.76
N SER A 221 12.11 -11.61 6.48
CA SER A 221 12.15 -10.15 6.61
C SER A 221 13.40 -9.74 7.40
N ALA A 222 13.89 -8.52 7.18
CA ALA A 222 14.94 -7.94 8.01
C ALA A 222 14.53 -7.90 9.48
N VAL A 223 15.51 -8.00 10.38
CA VAL A 223 15.28 -7.78 11.81
C VAL A 223 14.75 -6.36 12.00
N GLN A 224 13.62 -6.25 12.68
CA GLN A 224 12.85 -5.01 12.72
C GLN A 224 12.06 -4.84 14.01
N VAL A 225 11.54 -3.64 14.22
CA VAL A 225 10.63 -3.32 15.30
C VAL A 225 9.26 -3.97 15.06
N ASP A 226 8.72 -4.59 16.09
CA ASP A 226 7.39 -5.19 16.05
C ASP A 226 6.31 -4.14 16.34
N HIS A 227 5.84 -3.46 15.31
CA HIS A 227 4.68 -2.57 15.43
C HIS A 227 3.38 -3.36 15.51
N LYS A 228 2.45 -2.94 16.39
CA LYS A 228 1.15 -3.60 16.57
C LYS A 228 0.36 -3.71 15.27
N GLY A 229 0.43 -2.69 14.42
CA GLY A 229 -0.26 -2.61 13.13
C GLY A 229 0.44 -3.28 11.95
N SER A 230 1.57 -3.97 12.16
CA SER A 230 2.27 -4.66 11.08
C SER A 230 1.93 -6.14 11.04
N ILE A 231 1.46 -6.63 9.90
CA ILE A 231 1.24 -8.06 9.66
C ILE A 231 2.58 -8.83 9.62
N LEU A 232 3.67 -8.15 9.26
CA LEU A 232 5.00 -8.74 9.16
C LEU A 232 5.62 -9.13 10.51
N LYS A 233 5.04 -8.73 11.64
CA LYS A 233 5.41 -9.26 12.97
C LYS A 233 5.25 -10.78 13.07
N LEU A 234 4.40 -11.36 12.22
CA LEU A 234 4.15 -12.80 12.15
C LEU A 234 5.10 -13.50 11.18
N HIS A 235 5.79 -12.74 10.33
CA HIS A 235 6.75 -13.27 9.38
C HIS A 235 8.11 -13.47 10.06
N ARG A 236 8.81 -14.53 9.67
CA ARG A 236 10.15 -14.84 10.18
C ARG A 236 11.11 -13.68 9.88
N GLN A 237 11.80 -13.24 10.92
CA GLN A 237 12.83 -12.19 10.83
C GLN A 237 14.23 -12.82 10.96
N SER A 238 15.20 -12.29 10.21
CA SER A 238 16.59 -12.75 10.28
C SER A 238 17.53 -11.66 9.78
N GLU A 239 18.78 -11.69 10.23
CA GLU A 239 19.86 -10.93 9.59
C GLU A 239 20.15 -11.45 8.17
N ASP A 240 19.91 -12.76 7.91
CA ASP A 240 19.90 -13.34 6.56
C ASP A 240 18.58 -12.98 5.86
N CYS A 241 18.49 -11.75 5.40
CA CYS A 241 17.28 -11.16 4.81
C CYS A 241 17.49 -10.63 3.38
N LEU A 242 18.70 -10.64 2.84
CA LEU A 242 19.04 -10.01 1.56
C LEU A 242 18.55 -10.87 0.38
N THR A 243 17.23 -10.93 0.23
CA THR A 243 16.53 -11.72 -0.78
C THR A 243 15.58 -10.88 -1.61
N LEU A 244 15.31 -11.32 -2.83
CA LEU A 244 14.32 -10.73 -3.73
C LEU A 244 13.34 -11.78 -4.25
N ASN A 245 12.24 -11.29 -4.84
CA ASN A 245 11.18 -12.10 -5.42
C ASN A 245 10.88 -11.57 -6.82
N ILE A 246 10.53 -12.47 -7.75
CA ILE A 246 10.28 -12.15 -9.15
C ILE A 246 8.98 -12.80 -9.58
N TRP A 247 8.15 -12.06 -10.31
CA TRP A 247 6.95 -12.55 -11.02
C TRP A 247 7.02 -12.13 -12.47
N THR A 248 6.66 -13.02 -13.38
CA THR A 248 6.53 -12.71 -14.81
C THR A 248 5.42 -13.54 -15.44
N GLY A 249 4.83 -13.08 -16.54
CA GLY A 249 3.87 -13.87 -17.29
C GLY A 249 4.48 -15.20 -17.76
N ALA A 250 3.70 -16.29 -17.65
CA ALA A 250 4.13 -17.66 -18.00
C ALA A 250 4.46 -17.79 -19.50
N ASP A 251 3.81 -17.01 -20.37
CA ASP A 251 4.07 -17.04 -21.80
C ASP A 251 5.45 -16.45 -22.12
N LYS A 252 6.20 -17.15 -22.98
CA LYS A 252 7.49 -16.66 -23.49
C LYS A 252 7.25 -15.45 -24.38
N ALA A 253 7.72 -14.28 -23.95
CA ALA A 253 7.61 -13.06 -24.74
C ALA A 253 8.57 -13.10 -25.94
N GLU A 254 8.14 -12.49 -27.07
CA GLU A 254 8.99 -12.34 -28.26
C GLU A 254 10.15 -11.35 -28.04
N SER A 255 10.02 -10.46 -27.08
CA SER A 255 11.03 -9.46 -26.70
C SER A 255 11.15 -9.34 -25.18
N PRO A 256 12.32 -8.92 -24.65
CA PRO A 256 12.50 -8.70 -23.23
C PRO A 256 11.48 -7.72 -22.65
N LYS A 257 10.89 -8.04 -21.50
CA LYS A 257 9.85 -7.27 -20.81
C LYS A 257 10.47 -6.14 -19.99
N PRO A 258 9.82 -4.97 -19.85
CA PRO A 258 10.26 -3.99 -18.85
C PRO A 258 10.15 -4.56 -17.46
N VAL A 259 10.91 -3.97 -16.53
CA VAL A 259 11.02 -4.44 -15.15
C VAL A 259 10.49 -3.38 -14.21
N LEU A 260 9.60 -3.75 -13.31
CA LEU A 260 9.14 -2.94 -12.17
C LEU A 260 9.77 -3.46 -10.89
N VAL A 261 10.53 -2.62 -10.18
CA VAL A 261 11.18 -2.97 -8.91
C VAL A 261 10.54 -2.19 -7.77
N LEU A 262 9.99 -2.90 -6.79
CA LEU A 262 9.30 -2.32 -5.64
C LEU A 262 10.23 -2.16 -4.44
N PHE A 263 10.23 -0.96 -3.87
CA PHE A 263 10.86 -0.58 -2.60
C PHE A 263 9.79 -0.45 -1.53
N HIS A 264 9.84 -1.30 -0.51
CA HIS A 264 8.81 -1.36 0.53
C HIS A 264 8.83 -0.15 1.47
N HIS A 265 7.67 0.12 2.09
CA HIS A 265 7.47 1.13 3.13
C HIS A 265 7.94 0.66 4.51
N GLY A 266 7.69 1.47 5.54
CA GLY A 266 7.87 1.12 6.96
C GLY A 266 8.90 1.97 7.69
N GLY A 267 9.10 3.21 7.28
CA GLY A 267 9.92 4.22 7.98
C GLY A 267 11.37 3.79 8.21
N PHE A 268 11.93 2.92 7.39
CA PHE A 268 13.26 2.30 7.56
C PHE A 268 13.43 1.48 8.84
N THR A 269 12.38 1.29 9.64
CA THR A 269 12.41 0.57 10.92
C THR A 269 11.67 -0.76 10.88
N CYS A 270 10.76 -0.92 9.92
CA CYS A 270 9.98 -2.13 9.69
C CYS A 270 9.64 -2.27 8.20
N GLY A 271 8.84 -3.29 7.86
CA GLY A 271 8.43 -3.56 6.47
C GLY A 271 9.16 -4.75 5.87
N GLY A 272 8.80 -5.07 4.62
CA GLY A 272 9.43 -6.18 3.88
C GLY A 272 8.66 -6.56 2.64
N SER A 273 9.31 -7.33 1.77
CA SER A 273 8.78 -7.77 0.49
C SER A 273 7.70 -8.86 0.58
N ALA A 274 7.47 -9.40 1.78
CA ALA A 274 6.41 -10.36 2.08
C ALA A 274 5.12 -9.69 2.59
N ASP A 275 5.05 -8.35 2.61
CA ASP A 275 3.83 -7.63 2.96
C ASP A 275 2.75 -7.88 1.89
N PRO A 276 1.58 -8.45 2.25
CA PRO A 276 0.51 -8.73 1.30
C PRO A 276 0.04 -7.50 0.51
N LEU A 277 0.19 -6.30 1.07
CA LEU A 277 -0.15 -5.07 0.38
C LEU A 277 0.78 -4.77 -0.80
N LEU A 278 2.02 -5.22 -0.74
CA LEU A 278 3.09 -4.84 -1.64
C LEU A 278 3.53 -5.94 -2.62
N TYR A 279 3.42 -7.22 -2.28
CA TYR A 279 3.69 -8.23 -3.29
C TYR A 279 2.46 -8.40 -4.19
N SER A 280 2.66 -8.50 -5.49
CA SER A 280 1.54 -8.46 -6.40
C SER A 280 1.58 -9.54 -7.45
N SER A 281 1.05 -10.71 -7.10
CA SER A 281 0.60 -11.70 -8.08
C SER A 281 -0.50 -11.11 -8.97
N GLU A 282 -1.42 -10.31 -8.39
CA GLU A 282 -2.49 -9.64 -9.12
C GLU A 282 -1.99 -8.68 -10.17
N PHE A 283 -1.01 -7.81 -9.83
CA PHE A 283 -0.40 -6.92 -10.81
C PHE A 283 0.29 -7.69 -11.93
N ALA A 284 1.07 -8.72 -11.59
CA ALA A 284 1.76 -9.55 -12.58
C ALA A 284 0.78 -10.36 -13.45
N ASP A 285 -0.34 -10.84 -12.90
CA ASP A 285 -1.40 -11.53 -13.63
C ASP A 285 -2.16 -10.62 -14.60
N GLN A 286 -2.32 -9.34 -14.25
CA GLN A 286 -2.97 -8.33 -15.09
C GLN A 286 -2.02 -7.74 -16.12
N HIS A 287 -0.72 -7.67 -15.82
CA HIS A 287 0.34 -7.14 -16.67
C HIS A 287 1.44 -8.19 -16.91
N PRO A 288 1.12 -9.32 -17.57
CA PRO A 288 2.09 -10.42 -17.78
C PRO A 288 3.25 -10.05 -18.70
N ASP A 289 3.19 -8.91 -19.35
CA ASP A 289 4.21 -8.27 -20.19
C ASP A 289 5.22 -7.42 -19.40
N ILE A 290 5.09 -7.35 -18.06
CA ILE A 290 6.02 -6.70 -17.13
C ILE A 290 6.62 -7.75 -16.21
N VAL A 291 7.92 -7.65 -15.91
CA VAL A 291 8.56 -8.41 -14.83
C VAL A 291 8.46 -7.60 -13.56
N PHE A 292 7.79 -8.12 -12.55
CA PHE A 292 7.65 -7.49 -11.24
C PHE A 292 8.70 -8.06 -10.27
N VAL A 293 9.38 -7.20 -9.53
CA VAL A 293 10.40 -7.57 -8.54
C VAL A 293 10.14 -6.84 -7.23
N SER A 294 10.20 -7.56 -6.11
CA SER A 294 10.27 -6.97 -4.76
C SER A 294 11.47 -7.55 -4.01
N PHE A 295 11.97 -6.85 -3.01
CA PHE A 295 13.16 -7.29 -2.26
C PHE A 295 13.17 -6.73 -0.83
N ASN A 296 13.94 -7.38 0.05
CA ASN A 296 14.22 -6.90 1.39
C ASN A 296 15.59 -6.19 1.44
N TYR A 297 15.74 -5.28 2.39
CA TYR A 297 16.99 -4.60 2.73
C TYR A 297 17.07 -4.43 4.24
N ARG A 298 18.28 -4.24 4.81
CA ARG A 298 18.46 -4.06 6.25
C ARG A 298 17.82 -2.79 6.76
N LEU A 299 17.27 -2.87 7.97
CA LEU A 299 16.46 -1.84 8.62
C LEU A 299 17.02 -1.44 9.98
N GLY A 300 16.62 -0.27 10.46
CA GLY A 300 16.91 0.23 11.79
C GLY A 300 18.38 0.10 12.19
N LEU A 301 18.65 -0.47 13.36
CA LEU A 301 20.01 -0.65 13.89
C LEU A 301 20.94 -1.49 12.99
N PHE A 302 20.38 -2.33 12.10
CA PHE A 302 21.18 -3.16 11.18
C PHE A 302 21.44 -2.47 9.84
N GLY A 303 20.69 -1.40 9.53
CA GLY A 303 20.73 -0.73 8.23
C GLY A 303 21.25 0.70 8.24
N PHE A 304 21.12 1.42 9.36
CA PHE A 304 21.33 2.88 9.43
C PHE A 304 21.83 3.32 10.80
N ILE A 305 23.14 3.24 11.04
CA ILE A 305 23.78 3.60 12.30
C ILE A 305 25.23 4.02 12.07
N ASP A 306 25.71 5.07 12.72
CA ASP A 306 27.09 5.54 12.57
C ASP A 306 27.95 5.16 13.80
N PHE A 307 28.87 4.23 13.59
CA PHE A 307 29.80 3.77 14.61
C PHE A 307 31.14 4.56 14.64
N SER A 308 31.27 5.64 13.88
CA SER A 308 32.57 6.36 13.75
C SER A 308 33.17 6.84 15.06
N GLU A 309 32.35 7.06 16.11
CA GLU A 309 32.78 7.47 17.45
C GLU A 309 32.80 6.32 18.47
N VAL A 310 32.55 5.09 18.03
CA VAL A 310 32.60 3.89 18.88
C VAL A 310 33.99 3.24 18.76
N PRO A 311 34.64 2.84 19.86
CA PRO A 311 35.91 2.14 19.79
C PRO A 311 35.84 0.88 18.93
N GLY A 312 36.63 0.79 17.86
CA GLY A 312 36.58 -0.25 16.83
C GLY A 312 35.59 0.03 15.70
N GLY A 313 34.91 1.18 15.71
CA GLY A 313 33.92 1.58 14.70
C GLY A 313 34.50 1.91 13.32
N GLU A 314 35.81 2.23 13.28
CA GLU A 314 36.55 2.47 12.03
C GLU A 314 36.54 1.28 11.07
N ALA A 315 36.23 0.07 11.54
CA ALA A 315 36.06 -1.12 10.73
C ALA A 315 34.66 -1.21 10.05
N TYR A 316 33.76 -0.27 10.30
CA TYR A 316 32.36 -0.27 9.87
C TYR A 316 31.95 1.05 9.19
N PRO A 317 32.73 1.58 8.23
CA PRO A 317 32.49 2.91 7.66
C PRO A 317 31.19 3.02 6.88
N ASP A 318 30.66 1.90 6.39
CA ASP A 318 29.43 1.84 5.58
C ASP A 318 28.15 1.68 6.43
N ALA A 319 28.28 1.48 7.76
CA ALA A 319 27.17 1.16 8.65
C ALA A 319 26.06 2.23 8.64
N ILE A 320 26.41 3.46 8.36
CA ILE A 320 25.51 4.62 8.30
C ILE A 320 24.43 4.50 7.20
N ASN A 321 24.68 3.75 6.10
CA ASN A 321 23.80 3.67 4.94
C ASN A 321 23.70 2.24 4.35
N LEU A 322 23.80 1.20 5.18
CA LEU A 322 23.78 -0.18 4.69
C LEU A 322 22.47 -0.55 3.98
N GLY A 323 21.34 -0.07 4.47
CA GLY A 323 20.06 -0.32 3.80
C GLY A 323 20.03 0.22 2.36
N LEU A 324 20.65 1.39 2.10
CA LEU A 324 20.78 1.90 0.72
C LEU A 324 21.80 1.10 -0.10
N LEU A 325 22.88 0.63 0.52
CA LEU A 325 23.83 -0.23 -0.16
C LEU A 325 23.23 -1.59 -0.54
N ASP A 326 22.37 -2.14 0.31
CA ASP A 326 21.59 -3.36 0.01
C ASP A 326 20.64 -3.14 -1.18
N GLN A 327 19.96 -1.99 -1.24
CA GLN A 327 19.09 -1.61 -2.34
C GLN A 327 19.88 -1.48 -3.66
N ILE A 328 21.06 -0.88 -3.62
CA ILE A 328 21.97 -0.81 -4.78
C ILE A 328 22.42 -2.21 -5.19
N ALA A 329 22.78 -3.07 -4.24
CA ALA A 329 23.19 -4.45 -4.53
C ALA A 329 22.05 -5.26 -5.17
N ALA A 330 20.80 -5.09 -4.72
CA ALA A 330 19.65 -5.71 -5.35
C ALA A 330 19.46 -5.24 -6.80
N LEU A 331 19.58 -3.93 -7.07
CA LEU A 331 19.51 -3.38 -8.42
C LEU A 331 20.69 -3.85 -9.31
N GLU A 332 21.87 -3.98 -8.76
CA GLU A 332 23.05 -4.54 -9.45
C GLU A 332 22.85 -6.02 -9.80
N TRP A 333 22.25 -6.80 -8.89
CA TRP A 333 21.88 -8.19 -9.15
C TRP A 333 20.82 -8.28 -10.26
N ILE A 334 19.79 -7.44 -10.21
CA ILE A 334 18.73 -7.35 -11.24
C ILE A 334 19.36 -7.05 -12.59
N ARG A 335 20.24 -6.05 -12.68
CA ARG A 335 20.93 -5.68 -13.93
C ARG A 335 21.70 -6.87 -14.54
N LYS A 336 22.29 -7.74 -13.72
CA LYS A 336 23.07 -8.89 -14.19
C LYS A 336 22.20 -10.09 -14.58
N ASN A 337 21.09 -10.33 -13.86
CA ASN A 337 20.40 -11.61 -13.90
C ASN A 337 18.97 -11.56 -14.46
N ILE A 338 18.32 -10.38 -14.50
CA ILE A 338 16.88 -10.30 -14.80
C ILE A 338 16.54 -10.74 -16.22
N ALA A 339 17.50 -10.71 -17.15
CA ALA A 339 17.33 -11.21 -18.51
C ALA A 339 17.02 -12.71 -18.55
N ALA A 340 17.54 -13.50 -17.59
CA ALA A 340 17.21 -14.93 -17.46
C ALA A 340 15.74 -15.17 -17.11
N PHE A 341 15.07 -14.20 -16.48
CA PHE A 341 13.64 -14.20 -16.15
C PHE A 341 12.78 -13.48 -17.20
N GLY A 342 13.35 -13.17 -18.36
CA GLY A 342 12.67 -12.48 -19.47
C GLY A 342 12.59 -10.97 -19.34
N GLY A 343 13.26 -10.36 -18.35
CA GLY A 343 13.29 -8.90 -18.13
C GLY A 343 14.37 -8.20 -18.96
N ASP A 344 14.16 -6.91 -19.24
CA ASP A 344 15.13 -6.03 -19.89
C ASP A 344 15.88 -5.19 -18.84
N PRO A 345 17.17 -5.44 -18.57
CA PRO A 345 17.93 -4.66 -17.60
C PRO A 345 18.13 -3.20 -17.97
N GLY A 346 17.88 -2.81 -19.22
CA GLY A 346 17.91 -1.43 -19.71
C GLY A 346 16.60 -0.66 -19.51
N ARG A 347 15.50 -1.36 -19.16
CA ARG A 347 14.16 -0.81 -18.96
C ARG A 347 13.63 -1.05 -17.53
N VAL A 348 14.43 -0.66 -16.55
CA VAL A 348 14.07 -0.77 -15.13
C VAL A 348 13.35 0.49 -14.67
N THR A 349 12.16 0.31 -14.09
CA THR A 349 11.38 1.32 -13.36
C THR A 349 11.38 0.95 -11.89
N VAL A 350 11.67 1.88 -11.00
CA VAL A 350 11.59 1.69 -9.55
C VAL A 350 10.32 2.35 -9.00
N LEU A 351 9.63 1.67 -8.11
CA LEU A 351 8.42 2.16 -7.43
C LEU A 351 8.67 2.08 -5.92
N GLY A 352 8.50 3.19 -5.23
CA GLY A 352 8.64 3.26 -3.78
C GLY A 352 7.45 3.90 -3.11
N PHE A 353 7.12 3.39 -1.93
CA PHE A 353 6.11 3.95 -1.05
C PHE A 353 6.76 4.40 0.26
N GLU A 354 6.46 5.61 0.75
CA GLU A 354 6.95 6.17 2.01
C GLU A 354 8.50 6.09 2.11
N ALA A 355 9.07 5.27 3.01
CA ALA A 355 10.52 5.03 3.12
C ALA A 355 11.13 4.53 1.80
N GLY A 356 10.41 3.65 1.08
CA GLY A 356 10.80 3.21 -0.25
C GLY A 356 10.82 4.34 -1.27
N ALA A 357 9.87 5.28 -1.18
CA ALA A 357 9.85 6.47 -2.03
C ALA A 357 11.01 7.42 -1.72
N ALA A 358 11.31 7.62 -0.43
CA ALA A 358 12.49 8.37 -0.02
C ALA A 358 13.80 7.73 -0.52
N SER A 359 13.92 6.39 -0.43
CA SER A 359 15.03 5.63 -1.00
C SER A 359 15.18 5.88 -2.51
N VAL A 360 14.09 5.79 -3.26
CA VAL A 360 14.07 6.06 -4.72
C VAL A 360 14.57 7.47 -5.03
N CYS A 361 14.12 8.47 -4.26
CA CYS A 361 14.57 9.85 -4.39
C CYS A 361 16.07 9.99 -4.11
N LEU A 362 16.57 9.43 -3.01
CA LEU A 362 18.00 9.48 -2.64
C LEU A 362 18.87 8.77 -3.69
N LEU A 363 18.45 7.59 -4.14
CA LEU A 363 19.18 6.82 -5.15
C LEU A 363 19.21 7.52 -6.51
N SER A 364 18.22 8.35 -6.85
CA SER A 364 18.24 9.16 -8.08
C SER A 364 19.38 10.17 -8.12
N ALA A 365 19.84 10.63 -6.96
CA ALA A 365 21.00 11.51 -6.80
C ALA A 365 22.32 10.75 -6.54
N CYS A 366 22.26 9.44 -6.28
CA CYS A 366 23.41 8.61 -5.94
C CYS A 366 24.23 8.23 -7.18
N LYS A 367 25.50 8.59 -7.22
CA LYS A 367 26.36 8.24 -8.36
C LYS A 367 26.51 6.74 -8.57
N ARG A 368 26.51 5.95 -7.50
CA ARG A 368 26.66 4.49 -7.55
C ARG A 368 25.40 3.81 -8.13
N ALA A 369 24.23 4.42 -7.97
CA ALA A 369 22.99 3.93 -8.54
C ALA A 369 22.77 4.38 -9.99
N LYS A 370 23.63 5.23 -10.55
CA LYS A 370 23.46 5.78 -11.89
C LYS A 370 23.38 4.68 -12.95
N GLY A 371 22.31 4.72 -13.73
CA GLY A 371 22.05 3.76 -14.81
C GLY A 371 21.49 2.42 -14.38
N LEU A 372 21.21 2.22 -13.07
CA LEU A 372 20.52 1.02 -12.58
C LEU A 372 19.02 1.06 -12.86
N PHE A 373 18.43 2.24 -13.01
CA PHE A 373 17.03 2.44 -13.43
C PHE A 373 16.91 3.70 -14.32
N ARG A 374 15.82 3.80 -15.06
CA ARG A 374 15.52 4.89 -15.99
C ARG A 374 14.26 5.66 -15.65
N LYS A 375 13.39 5.04 -14.84
CA LYS A 375 12.15 5.64 -14.39
C LYS A 375 11.95 5.36 -12.92
N ALA A 376 11.28 6.28 -12.26
CA ALA A 376 11.03 6.21 -10.84
C ALA A 376 9.64 6.74 -10.51
N PHE A 377 8.96 6.07 -9.60
CA PHE A 377 7.73 6.52 -8.99
C PHE A 377 7.91 6.54 -7.48
N ALA A 378 7.89 7.72 -6.89
CA ALA A 378 8.01 7.94 -5.46
C ALA A 378 6.69 8.46 -4.90
N LEU A 379 5.94 7.64 -4.15
CA LEU A 379 4.70 8.05 -3.53
C LEU A 379 4.88 8.23 -2.02
N ASN A 380 4.62 9.43 -1.53
CA ASN A 380 4.71 9.79 -0.12
C ASN A 380 6.13 9.71 0.47
N GLY A 381 7.14 10.13 -0.28
CA GLY A 381 8.50 10.20 0.24
C GLY A 381 9.38 11.12 -0.58
N SER A 382 10.14 11.94 0.11
CA SER A 382 11.14 12.83 -0.47
C SER A 382 12.42 12.79 0.37
N PRO A 383 13.53 13.32 -0.11
CA PRO A 383 14.71 13.46 0.73
C PRO A 383 14.45 14.25 2.01
N ALA A 384 13.53 15.24 1.95
CA ALA A 384 13.20 16.08 3.11
C ALA A 384 12.49 15.32 4.25
N SER A 385 11.79 14.22 3.94
CA SER A 385 11.05 13.43 4.93
C SER A 385 11.84 12.27 5.53
N ALA A 386 12.99 11.90 4.96
CA ALA A 386 13.78 10.75 5.37
C ALA A 386 15.28 11.11 5.54
N TRP A 387 15.55 12.34 5.81
CA TRP A 387 16.92 12.89 5.86
C TRP A 387 17.38 13.01 7.31
N GLU A 388 18.19 12.06 7.71
CA GLU A 388 18.84 12.11 9.01
C GLU A 388 20.22 12.80 8.91
N THR A 389 20.66 13.39 10.01
CA THR A 389 21.99 13.97 10.11
C THR A 389 23.00 12.93 10.59
N PRO A 390 24.29 13.06 10.25
CA PRO A 390 25.34 12.20 10.82
C PRO A 390 25.35 12.22 12.36
N GLU A 391 25.02 13.35 12.98
CA GLU A 391 24.94 13.50 14.43
C GLU A 391 23.84 12.63 15.05
N GLN A 392 22.68 12.53 14.40
CA GLN A 392 21.58 11.65 14.85
C GLN A 392 21.98 10.17 14.73
N ALA A 393 22.61 9.77 13.63
CA ALA A 393 23.11 8.42 13.43
C ALA A 393 24.19 8.01 14.45
N LYS A 394 25.08 8.95 14.86
CA LYS A 394 26.05 8.76 15.95
C LYS A 394 25.36 8.67 17.31
N ALA A 395 24.38 9.54 17.57
CA ALA A 395 23.63 9.52 18.82
C ALA A 395 22.91 8.17 19.01
N LEU A 396 22.37 7.60 17.93
CA LEU A 396 21.78 6.26 17.94
C LEU A 396 22.81 5.19 18.35
N ALA A 397 24.05 5.26 17.86
CA ALA A 397 25.11 4.32 18.25
C ALA A 397 25.44 4.44 19.76
N GLN A 398 25.51 5.65 20.29
CA GLN A 398 25.74 5.87 21.74
C GLN A 398 24.54 5.35 22.57
N ALA A 399 23.30 5.55 22.11
CA ALA A 399 22.12 5.02 22.76
C ALA A 399 22.11 3.47 22.76
N LEU A 400 22.54 2.85 21.66
CA LEU A 400 22.67 1.40 21.54
C LEU A 400 23.70 0.84 22.53
N LEU A 401 24.89 1.44 22.62
CA LEU A 401 25.91 1.04 23.60
C LEU A 401 25.37 1.10 25.04
N LYS A 402 24.70 2.20 25.37
CA LYS A 402 24.08 2.38 26.69
C LYS A 402 23.00 1.33 26.98
N GLU A 403 22.10 1.06 26.03
CA GLU A 403 21.02 0.10 26.19
C GLU A 403 21.56 -1.33 26.36
N THR A 404 22.55 -1.70 25.54
CA THR A 404 23.16 -3.03 25.56
C THR A 404 24.24 -3.20 26.63
N ARG A 405 24.64 -2.11 27.30
CA ARG A 405 25.72 -2.08 28.28
C ARG A 405 27.05 -2.56 27.71
N THR A 406 27.31 -2.20 26.46
CA THR A 406 28.59 -2.44 25.78
C THR A 406 29.33 -1.12 25.60
N SER A 407 30.63 -1.16 25.28
CA SER A 407 31.49 0.01 25.13
C SER A 407 32.35 -0.02 23.86
N THR A 408 32.40 -1.14 23.19
CA THR A 408 33.22 -1.34 21.98
C THR A 408 32.43 -2.10 20.90
N MET A 409 32.88 -1.99 19.65
CA MET A 409 32.34 -2.79 18.55
C MET A 409 32.59 -4.28 18.73
N GLU A 410 33.68 -4.68 19.37
CA GLU A 410 33.93 -6.08 19.68
C GLU A 410 32.84 -6.67 20.57
N GLU A 411 32.51 -5.99 21.68
CA GLU A 411 31.44 -6.41 22.59
C GLU A 411 30.10 -6.40 21.88
N LEU A 412 29.80 -5.36 21.12
CA LEU A 412 28.52 -5.18 20.42
C LEU A 412 28.32 -6.27 19.33
N SER A 413 29.36 -6.61 18.57
CA SER A 413 29.32 -7.60 17.49
C SER A 413 29.02 -9.02 17.99
N HIS A 414 29.32 -9.34 19.24
CA HIS A 414 29.08 -10.62 19.88
C HIS A 414 27.65 -10.78 20.45
N LEU A 415 26.84 -9.72 20.44
CA LEU A 415 25.46 -9.82 20.90
C LEU A 415 24.62 -10.67 19.95
N SER A 416 23.66 -11.40 20.51
CA SER A 416 22.71 -12.16 19.70
C SER A 416 21.78 -11.23 18.92
N THR A 417 21.20 -11.74 17.84
CA THR A 417 20.19 -11.02 17.04
C THR A 417 18.99 -10.62 17.89
N GLU A 418 18.57 -11.50 18.83
CA GLU A 418 17.46 -11.23 19.75
C GLU A 418 17.77 -10.07 20.70
N ALA A 419 18.99 -10.02 21.26
CA ALA A 419 19.40 -8.91 22.13
C ALA A 419 19.42 -7.56 21.40
N LEU A 420 19.87 -7.56 20.14
CA LEU A 420 19.83 -6.37 19.28
C LEU A 420 18.40 -6.01 18.85
N LYS A 421 17.53 -7.01 18.61
CA LYS A 421 16.12 -6.79 18.35
C LYS A 421 15.41 -6.17 19.56
N ASP A 422 15.69 -6.66 20.76
CA ASP A 422 15.15 -6.08 21.99
C ASP A 422 15.62 -4.64 22.21
N ALA A 423 16.88 -4.34 21.90
CA ALA A 423 17.39 -2.97 21.89
C ALA A 423 16.69 -2.11 20.84
N SER A 424 16.49 -2.63 19.61
CA SER A 424 15.74 -1.97 18.56
C SER A 424 14.34 -1.59 19.03
N GLN A 425 13.63 -2.50 19.72
CA GLN A 425 12.27 -2.25 20.21
C GLN A 425 12.21 -1.12 21.25
N LYS A 426 13.27 -0.94 22.04
CA LYS A 426 13.35 0.12 23.06
C LYS A 426 13.78 1.45 22.46
N LEU A 427 14.63 1.41 21.44
CA LEU A 427 15.22 2.59 20.77
C LEU A 427 14.45 2.98 19.49
N TRP A 428 13.27 2.44 19.25
CA TRP A 428 12.58 2.60 17.98
C TRP A 428 12.31 4.07 17.60
N ARG A 429 12.13 4.95 18.60
CA ARG A 429 11.94 6.40 18.40
C ARG A 429 13.24 7.14 18.09
N ASP A 430 14.40 6.56 18.43
CA ASP A 430 15.72 7.12 18.17
C ASP A 430 16.32 6.57 16.87
N MET A 431 15.62 5.63 16.20
CA MET A 431 16.13 5.02 14.97
C MET A 431 16.20 6.03 13.85
N CYS A 432 17.29 5.91 13.10
CA CYS A 432 17.57 6.71 11.93
C CYS A 432 17.18 5.98 10.63
N GLY A 433 16.90 6.77 9.61
CA GLY A 433 16.88 6.34 8.22
C GLY A 433 18.19 6.67 7.51
N PRO A 434 18.17 6.78 6.17
CA PRO A 434 19.34 7.14 5.38
C PRO A 434 19.88 8.51 5.73
N THR A 435 21.20 8.59 5.79
CA THR A 435 21.94 9.84 6.09
C THR A 435 22.58 10.40 4.82
N CYS A 436 22.47 11.70 4.59
CA CYS A 436 23.20 12.41 3.54
C CYS A 436 24.66 12.61 3.96
N ASP A 437 25.47 11.56 3.80
CA ASP A 437 26.85 11.44 4.29
C ASP A 437 27.89 12.17 3.42
N GLY A 438 27.47 12.75 2.29
CA GLY A 438 28.35 13.38 1.31
C GLY A 438 29.23 12.41 0.51
N THR A 439 29.12 11.11 0.78
CA THR A 439 29.92 10.05 0.16
C THR A 439 29.06 9.16 -0.73
N LEU A 440 28.16 8.40 -0.17
CA LEU A 440 27.19 7.59 -0.91
C LEU A 440 26.05 8.47 -1.46
N ILE A 441 25.49 9.27 -0.58
CA ILE A 441 24.44 10.23 -0.88
C ILE A 441 25.00 11.64 -0.80
N PRO A 442 24.73 12.52 -1.79
CA PRO A 442 25.16 13.92 -1.71
C PRO A 442 24.72 14.57 -0.39
N ALA A 443 25.57 15.42 0.18
CA ALA A 443 25.23 16.16 1.40
C ALA A 443 23.99 17.06 1.19
N ASP A 444 23.79 17.53 -0.04
CA ASP A 444 22.58 18.22 -0.47
C ASP A 444 22.03 17.56 -1.75
N VAL A 445 20.96 16.78 -1.57
CA VAL A 445 20.28 16.06 -2.66
C VAL A 445 19.53 17.03 -3.57
N PHE A 446 18.93 18.09 -3.03
CA PHE A 446 18.18 19.06 -3.81
C PHE A 446 19.12 19.88 -4.72
N GLN A 447 20.26 20.29 -4.21
CA GLN A 447 21.30 20.92 -5.03
C GLN A 447 21.83 19.96 -6.12
N ALA A 448 21.98 18.67 -5.81
CA ALA A 448 22.37 17.67 -6.79
C ALA A 448 21.32 17.52 -7.92
N TRP A 449 20.03 17.56 -7.59
CA TRP A 449 18.95 17.55 -8.57
C TRP A 449 18.93 18.79 -9.42
N GLN A 450 19.04 19.99 -8.84
CA GLN A 450 19.16 21.26 -9.58
C GLN A 450 20.33 21.24 -10.59
N ASN A 451 21.43 20.59 -10.19
CA ASN A 451 22.59 20.40 -11.07
C ASN A 451 22.39 19.28 -12.13
N GLY A 452 21.19 18.72 -12.24
CA GLY A 452 20.82 17.75 -13.28
C GLY A 452 21.35 16.33 -13.03
N THR A 453 21.70 15.96 -11.78
CA THR A 453 22.22 14.61 -11.48
C THR A 453 21.23 13.52 -11.85
N ALA A 454 19.92 13.77 -11.75
CA ALA A 454 18.85 12.85 -12.06
C ALA A 454 18.18 13.12 -13.42
N SER A 455 18.71 14.01 -14.28
CA SER A 455 18.06 14.49 -15.51
C SER A 455 17.73 13.40 -16.54
N ASP A 456 18.35 12.22 -16.44
CA ASP A 456 18.11 11.05 -17.29
C ASP A 456 17.03 10.08 -16.72
N ILE A 457 16.36 10.47 -15.63
CA ILE A 457 15.32 9.67 -14.97
C ILE A 457 13.96 10.33 -15.16
N GLY A 458 12.99 9.60 -15.74
CA GLY A 458 11.58 10.01 -15.72
C GLY A 458 11.00 9.78 -14.34
N MET A 459 10.47 10.84 -13.70
CA MET A 459 10.01 10.79 -12.29
C MET A 459 8.51 11.03 -12.16
N ILE A 460 7.85 10.21 -11.36
CA ILE A 460 6.53 10.51 -10.79
C ILE A 460 6.69 10.73 -9.29
N ILE A 461 6.16 11.85 -8.78
CA ILE A 461 6.07 12.13 -7.34
C ILE A 461 4.61 12.10 -6.93
N GLY A 462 4.30 11.33 -5.89
CA GLY A 462 2.95 11.18 -5.36
C GLY A 462 2.79 11.88 -4.02
N ILE A 463 1.73 12.66 -3.90
CA ILE A 463 1.34 13.40 -2.70
C ILE A 463 0.07 12.77 -2.13
N PRO A 464 0.08 12.20 -0.91
CA PRO A 464 -1.13 11.70 -0.26
C PRO A 464 -1.97 12.84 0.30
N GLY A 465 -3.29 12.66 0.30
CA GLY A 465 -4.23 13.69 0.77
C GLY A 465 -4.53 13.64 2.27
N ASN A 466 -4.33 12.50 2.93
CA ASN A 466 -4.60 12.33 4.37
C ASN A 466 -3.79 11.18 4.99
N GLU A 467 -2.47 11.30 4.93
CA GLU A 467 -1.55 10.28 5.46
C GLU A 467 -1.58 10.21 6.99
N MET A 468 -1.79 11.34 7.67
CA MET A 468 -1.81 11.37 9.13
C MET A 468 -2.94 10.54 9.73
N GLN A 469 -4.06 10.39 9.04
CA GLN A 469 -5.13 9.50 9.48
C GLN A 469 -4.74 8.02 9.30
N VAL A 470 -4.03 7.69 8.21
CA VAL A 470 -3.47 6.35 7.99
C VAL A 470 -2.49 6.01 9.11
N TYR A 471 -1.53 6.90 9.38
CA TYR A 471 -0.55 6.73 10.46
C TYR A 471 -1.21 6.54 11.83
N ARG A 472 -2.23 7.35 12.16
CA ARG A 472 -3.02 7.22 13.39
C ARG A 472 -3.64 5.82 13.54
N SER A 473 -4.13 5.26 12.42
CA SER A 473 -4.71 3.91 12.42
C SER A 473 -3.68 2.81 12.66
N PHE A 474 -2.41 3.04 12.32
CA PHE A 474 -1.32 2.09 12.59
C PHE A 474 -0.83 2.14 14.03
N VAL A 475 -0.62 3.33 14.59
CA VAL A 475 0.02 3.48 15.91
C VAL A 475 -0.98 3.56 17.07
N GLY A 476 -2.25 3.87 16.78
CA GLY A 476 -3.31 4.07 17.76
C GLY A 476 -3.32 5.48 18.38
N ASP A 477 -4.45 5.89 18.94
CA ASP A 477 -4.70 7.27 19.38
C ASP A 477 -3.71 7.81 20.40
N GLN A 478 -3.30 6.97 21.38
CA GLN A 478 -2.38 7.41 22.42
C GLN A 478 -0.98 7.70 21.86
N ASN A 479 -0.41 6.73 21.13
CA ASN A 479 0.92 6.89 20.52
C ASN A 479 0.90 8.04 19.51
N TYR A 480 -0.14 8.11 18.67
CA TYR A 480 -0.31 9.16 17.70
C TYR A 480 -0.26 10.56 18.31
N THR A 481 -0.92 10.78 19.46
CA THR A 481 -0.96 12.08 20.13
C THR A 481 0.43 12.50 20.63
N GLU A 482 1.19 11.55 21.18
CA GLU A 482 2.55 11.77 21.67
C GLU A 482 3.51 12.05 20.51
N GLU A 483 3.49 11.20 19.50
CA GLU A 483 4.40 11.29 18.34
C GLU A 483 4.14 12.51 17.47
N LEU A 484 2.87 12.84 17.22
CA LEU A 484 2.50 14.05 16.50
C LEU A 484 2.99 15.31 17.21
N SER A 485 2.94 15.32 18.55
CA SER A 485 3.43 16.47 19.33
C SER A 485 4.95 16.61 19.25
N ALA A 486 5.68 15.47 19.27
CA ALA A 486 7.12 15.46 19.05
C ALA A 486 7.47 15.92 17.63
N ALA A 487 6.82 15.35 16.61
CA ALA A 487 7.04 15.70 15.21
C ALA A 487 6.83 17.20 14.92
N VAL A 488 5.78 17.81 15.48
CA VAL A 488 5.57 19.27 15.35
C VAL A 488 6.68 20.06 16.02
N THR A 489 7.17 19.63 17.18
CA THR A 489 8.28 20.29 17.89
C THR A 489 9.57 20.17 17.08
N ASP A 490 9.87 18.99 16.57
CA ASP A 490 11.08 18.75 15.77
C ASP A 490 11.04 19.54 14.47
N LEU A 491 9.88 19.59 13.80
CA LEU A 491 9.67 20.41 12.61
C LEU A 491 9.94 21.90 12.89
N GLN A 492 9.44 22.43 14.01
CA GLN A 492 9.67 23.83 14.40
C GLN A 492 11.14 24.11 14.75
N ASN A 493 11.84 23.13 15.28
CA ASN A 493 13.26 23.26 15.66
C ASN A 493 14.21 23.10 14.46
N SER A 494 13.77 22.41 13.40
CA SER A 494 14.57 22.12 12.21
C SER A 494 14.65 23.27 11.21
N VAL A 495 13.81 24.29 11.38
CA VAL A 495 13.71 25.44 10.47
C VAL A 495 14.17 26.73 11.17
N ASP A 496 14.39 27.80 10.40
CA ASP A 496 14.72 29.11 10.94
C ASP A 496 13.57 29.73 11.77
N ASP A 497 13.86 30.78 12.54
CA ASP A 497 12.91 31.38 13.47
C ASP A 497 11.69 32.00 12.77
N SER A 498 11.82 32.47 11.53
CA SER A 498 10.72 33.02 10.72
C SER A 498 9.76 31.92 10.30
N ALA A 499 10.30 30.82 9.75
CA ALA A 499 9.54 29.64 9.37
C ALA A 499 8.87 28.99 10.60
N ALA A 500 9.59 28.84 11.71
CA ALA A 500 9.01 28.35 12.98
C ALA A 500 7.87 29.21 13.47
N GLY A 501 7.95 30.55 13.30
CA GLY A 501 6.88 31.50 13.59
C GLY A 501 5.65 31.27 12.72
N ALA A 502 5.85 31.07 11.42
CA ALA A 502 4.77 30.78 10.47
C ALA A 502 4.04 29.46 10.79
N LEU A 503 4.80 28.40 11.15
CA LEU A 503 4.23 27.11 11.56
C LEU A 503 3.37 27.23 12.82
N ARG A 504 3.81 27.99 13.82
CA ARG A 504 3.02 28.24 15.03
C ARG A 504 1.74 29.00 14.70
N ALA A 505 1.82 30.08 13.91
CA ALA A 505 0.66 30.85 13.50
C ALA A 505 -0.36 30.02 12.71
N TYR A 506 0.10 29.15 11.82
CA TYR A 506 -0.75 28.21 11.10
C TYR A 506 -1.49 27.27 12.07
N THR A 507 -0.75 26.64 13.00
CA THR A 507 -1.33 25.73 14.00
C THR A 507 -2.39 26.42 14.86
N GLU A 508 -2.13 27.64 15.32
CA GLU A 508 -3.07 28.45 16.11
C GLU A 508 -4.33 28.78 15.32
N THR A 509 -4.18 29.14 14.04
CA THR A 509 -5.31 29.44 13.14
C THR A 509 -6.18 28.22 12.92
N GLN A 510 -5.59 27.05 12.68
CA GLN A 510 -6.34 25.80 12.52
C GLN A 510 -7.00 25.36 13.83
N ALA A 511 -6.34 25.54 14.99
CA ALA A 511 -6.90 25.20 16.30
C ALA A 511 -8.11 26.06 16.68
N ALA A 512 -8.23 27.27 16.14
CA ALA A 512 -9.40 28.12 16.35
C ALA A 512 -10.69 27.55 15.72
N SER A 513 -10.56 26.68 14.70
CA SER A 513 -11.67 26.06 13.98
C SER A 513 -11.89 24.57 14.31
N GLY A 514 -10.98 23.92 15.08
CA GLY A 514 -11.01 22.50 15.39
C GLY A 514 -10.31 22.15 16.70
N SER A 515 -10.01 20.86 16.91
CA SER A 515 -9.19 20.43 18.04
C SER A 515 -7.70 20.75 17.82
N GLY A 516 -6.95 20.96 18.91
CA GLY A 516 -5.51 21.16 18.82
C GLY A 516 -4.76 19.98 18.20
N LEU A 517 -5.28 18.75 18.35
CA LEU A 517 -4.74 17.55 17.74
C LEU A 517 -4.93 17.57 16.20
N GLU A 518 -6.14 17.90 15.74
CA GLU A 518 -6.44 18.03 14.31
C GLU A 518 -5.62 19.14 13.65
N ALA A 519 -5.41 20.25 14.34
CA ALA A 519 -4.56 21.34 13.85
C ALA A 519 -3.10 20.89 13.64
N LYS A 520 -2.53 20.14 14.58
CA LYS A 520 -1.19 19.57 14.47
C LYS A 520 -1.10 18.53 13.35
N SER A 521 -2.09 17.64 13.25
CA SER A 521 -2.20 16.64 12.19
C SER A 521 -2.19 17.31 10.81
N LYS A 522 -3.03 18.33 10.64
CA LYS A 522 -3.12 19.08 9.39
C LYS A 522 -1.83 19.83 9.07
N LEU A 523 -1.15 20.38 10.08
CA LEU A 523 0.16 21.02 9.87
C LEU A 523 1.18 20.03 9.27
N VAL A 524 1.38 18.88 9.92
CA VAL A 524 2.36 17.87 9.46
C VAL A 524 2.02 17.41 8.04
N GLU A 525 0.75 17.17 7.77
CA GLU A 525 0.27 16.75 6.46
C GLU A 525 0.55 17.79 5.36
N GLN A 526 0.29 19.07 5.64
CA GLN A 526 0.56 20.14 4.70
C GLN A 526 2.07 20.36 4.50
N CYS A 527 2.87 20.25 5.55
CA CYS A 527 4.33 20.33 5.44
C CYS A 527 4.88 19.20 4.56
N LEU A 528 4.33 17.97 4.69
CA LEU A 528 4.68 16.86 3.82
C LEU A 528 4.31 17.15 2.35
N ALA A 529 3.09 17.60 2.11
CA ALA A 529 2.61 17.92 0.76
C ALA A 529 3.45 19.02 0.09
N VAL A 530 3.79 20.10 0.83
CA VAL A 530 4.66 21.18 0.36
C VAL A 530 6.05 20.64 0.01
N SER A 531 6.65 19.81 0.88
CA SER A 531 7.97 19.21 0.63
C SER A 531 7.99 18.32 -0.63
N LEU A 532 6.92 17.54 -0.85
CA LEU A 532 6.80 16.70 -2.04
C LEU A 532 6.62 17.53 -3.32
N TYR A 533 5.81 18.58 -3.26
CA TYR A 533 5.63 19.50 -4.38
C TYR A 533 6.93 20.22 -4.75
N ARG A 534 7.64 20.78 -3.76
CA ARG A 534 8.94 21.43 -3.95
C ARG A 534 10.00 20.47 -4.49
N SER A 535 9.98 19.21 -4.05
CA SER A 535 10.85 18.16 -4.62
C SER A 535 10.61 17.98 -6.12
N ALA A 536 9.33 17.97 -6.55
CA ALA A 536 8.98 17.87 -7.97
C ALA A 536 9.44 19.11 -8.76
N GLU A 537 9.28 20.30 -8.20
CA GLU A 537 9.70 21.56 -8.81
C GLU A 537 11.21 21.61 -8.99
N ILE A 538 11.98 21.33 -7.95
CA ILE A 538 13.46 21.29 -7.99
C ILE A 538 13.97 20.28 -9.02
N MET A 539 13.38 19.09 -9.07
CA MET A 539 13.74 18.11 -10.09
C MET A 539 13.41 18.59 -11.50
N ALA A 540 12.27 19.23 -11.71
CA ALA A 540 11.88 19.78 -13.01
C ALA A 540 12.83 20.91 -13.45
N GLU A 541 13.26 21.78 -12.54
CA GLU A 541 14.28 22.80 -12.77
C GLU A 541 15.62 22.19 -13.18
N GLY A 542 16.00 21.05 -12.58
CA GLY A 542 17.18 20.25 -12.93
C GLY A 542 17.09 19.50 -14.26
N GLY A 543 15.98 19.66 -15.00
CA GLY A 543 15.80 19.10 -16.33
C GLY A 543 15.15 17.71 -16.38
N ASN A 544 14.62 17.20 -15.25
CA ASN A 544 13.91 15.94 -15.23
C ASN A 544 12.52 16.05 -15.88
N GLN A 545 12.07 14.94 -16.47
CA GLN A 545 10.66 14.77 -16.83
C GLN A 545 9.86 14.35 -15.59
N VAL A 546 9.27 15.34 -14.92
CA VAL A 546 8.52 15.11 -13.69
C VAL A 546 7.02 15.12 -13.96
N ARG A 547 6.30 14.24 -13.27
CA ARG A 547 4.84 14.22 -13.17
C ARG A 547 4.43 14.17 -11.71
N LEU A 548 3.27 14.74 -11.40
CA LEU A 548 2.66 14.68 -10.08
C LEU A 548 1.42 13.80 -10.10
N ILE A 549 1.21 13.07 -9.00
CA ILE A 549 -0.09 12.49 -8.65
C ILE A 549 -0.49 12.98 -7.25
N TYR A 550 -1.72 13.46 -7.11
CA TYR A 550 -2.34 13.81 -5.83
C TYR A 550 -3.40 12.78 -5.50
N TRP A 551 -3.15 12.01 -4.46
CA TRP A 551 -4.03 10.94 -4.00
C TRP A 551 -4.93 11.45 -2.88
N ASN A 552 -6.19 11.72 -3.20
CA ASN A 552 -7.21 12.17 -2.24
C ASN A 552 -8.51 11.34 -2.34
N GLU A 553 -8.36 10.06 -2.63
CA GLU A 553 -9.49 9.14 -2.67
C GLU A 553 -9.99 8.84 -1.27
N LYS A 554 -11.29 9.02 -1.03
CA LYS A 554 -11.88 8.71 0.26
C LYS A 554 -12.10 7.20 0.38
N PRO A 555 -11.80 6.60 1.54
CA PRO A 555 -12.07 5.19 1.76
C PRO A 555 -13.58 4.92 1.59
N LEU A 556 -13.92 3.84 0.88
CA LEU A 556 -15.32 3.41 0.68
C LEU A 556 -15.94 2.93 2.00
N ILE A 557 -15.14 2.32 2.86
CA ILE A 557 -15.53 1.82 4.17
C ILE A 557 -14.42 2.16 5.17
N GLY A 558 -14.80 2.42 6.43
CA GLY A 558 -13.81 2.64 7.49
C GLY A 558 -13.36 4.09 7.66
N ASN A 559 -12.29 4.25 8.43
CA ASN A 559 -11.70 5.54 8.80
C ASN A 559 -10.20 5.62 8.47
N LEU A 560 -9.72 4.78 7.55
CA LEU A 560 -8.28 4.65 7.26
C LEU A 560 -7.67 5.97 6.74
N GLY A 561 -8.45 6.80 6.08
CA GLY A 561 -7.94 8.02 5.43
C GLY A 561 -7.62 7.77 3.96
N SER A 562 -7.10 8.81 3.30
CA SER A 562 -6.72 8.81 1.88
C SER A 562 -5.18 8.88 1.82
N GLY A 563 -4.52 7.74 1.91
CA GLY A 563 -3.08 7.72 2.08
C GLY A 563 -2.34 6.67 1.25
N THR A 564 -1.11 6.43 1.63
CA THR A 564 -0.17 5.55 0.92
C THR A 564 -0.69 4.11 0.81
N VAL A 565 -1.36 3.59 1.84
CA VAL A 565 -1.88 2.21 1.87
C VAL A 565 -2.92 1.99 0.78
N ASP A 566 -3.89 2.89 0.67
CA ASP A 566 -4.93 2.82 -0.36
C ASP A 566 -4.37 2.99 -1.77
N ALA A 567 -3.43 3.93 -1.92
CA ALA A 567 -2.78 4.20 -3.19
C ALA A 567 -1.91 3.02 -3.65
N ALA A 568 -1.16 2.39 -2.74
CA ALA A 568 -0.37 1.20 -3.03
C ALA A 568 -1.26 0.04 -3.48
N ALA A 569 -2.36 -0.23 -2.75
CA ALA A 569 -3.32 -1.27 -3.13
C ALA A 569 -3.93 -1.00 -4.51
N ALA A 570 -4.30 0.25 -4.81
CA ALA A 570 -4.88 0.61 -6.10
C ALA A 570 -3.88 0.48 -7.26
N LEU A 571 -2.63 0.92 -7.07
CA LEU A 571 -1.57 0.83 -8.08
C LEU A 571 -1.14 -0.61 -8.37
N LEU A 572 -1.21 -1.49 -7.38
CA LEU A 572 -0.78 -2.89 -7.48
C LEU A 572 -1.92 -3.89 -7.65
N GLY A 573 -3.18 -3.46 -7.59
CA GLY A 573 -4.34 -4.33 -7.71
C GLY A 573 -4.67 -5.14 -6.45
N ASN A 574 -4.06 -4.83 -5.29
CA ASN A 574 -4.13 -5.63 -4.06
C ASN A 574 -5.36 -5.33 -3.21
N GLY A 575 -6.55 -5.41 -3.80
CA GLY A 575 -7.81 -5.13 -3.11
C GLY A 575 -8.12 -6.06 -1.94
N GLU A 576 -7.71 -7.31 -2.01
CA GLU A 576 -7.89 -8.28 -0.92
C GLU A 576 -6.99 -7.92 0.28
N ALA A 577 -5.74 -7.54 0.02
CA ALA A 577 -4.83 -7.09 1.06
C ALA A 577 -5.33 -5.80 1.74
N LEU A 578 -5.93 -4.88 0.99
CA LEU A 578 -6.51 -3.66 1.55
C LEU A 578 -7.65 -3.95 2.54
N GLN A 579 -8.39 -5.06 2.36
CA GLN A 579 -9.43 -5.48 3.31
C GLN A 579 -8.85 -5.83 4.68
N LEU A 580 -7.60 -6.29 4.77
CA LEU A 580 -6.92 -6.53 6.04
C LEU A 580 -6.75 -5.23 6.85
N TYR A 581 -6.73 -4.09 6.17
CA TYR A 581 -6.67 -2.75 6.78
C TYR A 581 -8.06 -2.10 6.93
N GLY A 582 -9.14 -2.87 6.74
CA GLY A 582 -10.51 -2.42 6.97
C GLY A 582 -11.05 -1.49 5.89
N ASN A 583 -10.47 -1.48 4.70
CA ASN A 583 -10.95 -0.70 3.56
C ASN A 583 -11.27 -1.58 2.34
N VAL A 584 -11.97 -1.01 1.37
CA VAL A 584 -12.34 -1.67 0.11
C VAL A 584 -11.86 -0.81 -1.05
N MET A 585 -11.18 -1.46 -1.98
CA MET A 585 -10.64 -0.83 -3.18
C MET A 585 -11.75 -0.48 -4.18
N ASN A 586 -11.63 0.70 -4.80
CA ASN A 586 -12.40 1.03 -5.99
C ASN A 586 -11.74 0.36 -7.21
N ALA A 587 -12.35 -0.71 -7.72
CA ALA A 587 -11.76 -1.55 -8.76
C ALA A 587 -11.54 -0.79 -10.09
N ASP A 588 -12.47 0.09 -10.51
CA ASP A 588 -12.32 0.87 -11.75
C ASP A 588 -11.19 1.87 -11.65
N LEU A 589 -11.08 2.50 -10.48
CA LEU A 589 -9.97 3.40 -10.18
C LEU A 589 -8.64 2.65 -10.20
N SER A 590 -8.61 1.47 -9.59
CA SER A 590 -7.42 0.61 -9.59
C SER A 590 -7.02 0.19 -11.01
N GLU A 591 -7.96 -0.28 -11.84
CA GLU A 591 -7.70 -0.63 -13.24
C GLU A 591 -7.13 0.56 -14.02
N THR A 592 -7.70 1.76 -13.82
CA THR A 592 -7.21 3.00 -14.43
C THR A 592 -5.77 3.31 -14.06
N LEU A 593 -5.45 3.23 -12.77
CA LEU A 593 -4.12 3.57 -12.27
C LEU A 593 -3.07 2.53 -12.64
N GLN A 594 -3.43 1.25 -12.62
CA GLN A 594 -2.56 0.17 -13.07
C GLN A 594 -2.23 0.33 -14.56
N LEU A 595 -3.20 0.69 -15.41
CA LEU A 595 -2.95 0.94 -16.82
C LEU A 595 -2.03 2.15 -17.04
N LEU A 596 -2.22 3.25 -16.29
CA LEU A 596 -1.32 4.41 -16.34
C LEU A 596 0.09 4.04 -15.87
N LEU A 597 0.21 3.24 -14.81
CA LEU A 597 1.49 2.72 -14.33
C LEU A 597 2.16 1.84 -15.39
N ALA A 598 1.43 0.92 -16.02
CA ALA A 598 1.94 0.06 -17.08
C ALA A 598 2.42 0.89 -18.29
N LYS A 599 1.62 1.86 -18.75
CA LYS A 599 2.05 2.81 -19.81
C LYS A 599 3.33 3.57 -19.43
N PHE A 600 3.43 4.03 -18.19
CA PHE A 600 4.66 4.66 -17.69
C PHE A 600 5.85 3.70 -17.76
N ILE A 601 5.70 2.47 -17.30
CA ILE A 601 6.74 1.44 -17.32
C ILE A 601 7.19 1.14 -18.74
N HIS A 602 6.26 1.00 -19.69
CA HIS A 602 6.55 0.77 -21.11
C HIS A 602 7.19 1.98 -21.79
N GLY A 603 6.99 3.19 -21.27
CA GLY A 603 7.45 4.45 -21.90
C GLY A 603 6.51 4.94 -22.97
N GLU A 604 5.25 4.59 -22.84
CA GLU A 604 4.17 5.06 -23.70
C GLU A 604 3.66 6.44 -23.24
N ASP A 605 2.88 7.07 -24.11
CA ASP A 605 2.18 8.30 -23.75
C ASP A 605 1.15 8.02 -22.66
N LEU A 606 1.16 8.85 -21.62
CA LEU A 606 0.23 8.70 -20.48
C LEU A 606 -1.13 9.33 -20.84
N GLN A 607 -1.76 8.74 -21.84
CA GLN A 607 -3.11 9.05 -22.30
C GLN A 607 -3.98 7.82 -22.16
N LEU A 608 -5.22 8.05 -21.75
CA LEU A 608 -6.27 7.02 -21.72
C LEU A 608 -7.41 7.46 -22.61
N TYR A 609 -7.95 6.51 -23.36
CA TYR A 609 -9.07 6.72 -24.26
C TYR A 609 -10.31 5.96 -23.76
N PRO A 610 -11.53 6.41 -24.11
CA PRO A 610 -12.78 5.76 -23.66
C PRO A 610 -12.94 4.28 -24.06
N ASN A 611 -12.16 3.81 -25.03
CA ASN A 611 -12.14 2.40 -25.44
C ASN A 611 -11.15 1.53 -24.63
N GLU A 612 -10.23 2.13 -23.90
CA GLU A 612 -9.27 1.40 -23.06
C GLU A 612 -9.86 1.10 -21.68
N ILE A 613 -10.61 2.07 -21.11
CA ILE A 613 -11.28 1.90 -19.81
C ILE A 613 -12.73 2.36 -19.91
N LYS A 614 -13.63 1.52 -19.46
CA LYS A 614 -15.06 1.77 -19.51
C LYS A 614 -15.46 2.85 -18.50
N GLY A 615 -16.09 3.91 -18.99
CA GLY A 615 -16.69 4.96 -18.15
C GLY A 615 -15.75 6.14 -17.84
N ILE A 616 -14.57 6.20 -18.46
CA ILE A 616 -13.66 7.34 -18.36
C ILE A 616 -13.69 8.16 -19.66
N ASP A 617 -13.75 9.49 -19.51
CA ASP A 617 -13.50 10.41 -20.59
C ASP A 617 -12.00 10.37 -20.97
N ALA A 618 -11.65 10.89 -22.17
CA ALA A 618 -10.25 10.96 -22.57
C ALA A 618 -9.42 11.73 -21.52
N LEU A 619 -8.39 11.07 -20.99
CA LEU A 619 -7.51 11.60 -19.97
C LEU A 619 -6.08 11.71 -20.54
N THR A 620 -5.41 12.83 -20.29
CA THR A 620 -3.97 12.99 -20.56
C THR A 620 -3.27 13.41 -19.28
N TRP A 621 -2.38 12.56 -18.76
CA TRP A 621 -1.54 12.91 -17.61
C TRP A 621 -0.35 13.77 -18.07
N ARG A 622 -0.46 15.05 -17.88
CA ARG A 622 0.54 16.05 -18.30
C ARG A 622 1.70 16.12 -17.29
N ALA A 623 2.81 16.66 -17.77
CA ALA A 623 3.98 16.93 -16.92
C ALA A 623 3.71 18.04 -15.89
N PHE A 624 4.58 18.13 -14.89
CA PHE A 624 4.63 19.22 -13.91
C PHE A 624 4.53 20.60 -14.63
N PRO A 625 3.80 21.60 -14.12
CA PRO A 625 3.20 21.65 -12.76
C PRO A 625 1.80 21.03 -12.62
N LEU A 626 1.24 20.41 -13.65
CA LEU A 626 -0.06 19.77 -13.53
C LEU A 626 0.05 18.41 -12.84
N ALA A 627 -0.96 18.08 -12.03
CA ALA A 627 -1.06 16.82 -11.31
C ALA A 627 -2.18 15.93 -11.87
N LEU A 628 -1.98 14.63 -11.81
CA LEU A 628 -3.06 13.66 -11.86
C LEU A 628 -3.76 13.66 -10.50
N ILE A 629 -5.00 14.10 -10.46
CA ILE A 629 -5.80 14.21 -9.25
C ILE A 629 -6.73 13.02 -9.17
N VAL A 630 -6.59 12.24 -8.09
CA VAL A 630 -7.40 11.07 -7.79
C VAL A 630 -8.30 11.43 -6.59
N SER A 631 -9.59 11.57 -6.82
CA SER A 631 -10.55 11.97 -5.78
C SER A 631 -11.97 11.55 -6.14
N ASP A 632 -12.74 11.10 -5.15
CA ASP A 632 -14.15 10.72 -5.25
C ASP A 632 -14.43 9.73 -6.42
N GLY A 633 -13.57 8.73 -6.58
CA GLY A 633 -13.65 7.70 -7.61
C GLY A 633 -13.32 8.17 -9.02
N LYS A 634 -12.71 9.34 -9.17
CA LYS A 634 -12.37 9.95 -10.45
C LYS A 634 -10.90 10.24 -10.58
N VAL A 635 -10.44 10.27 -11.83
CA VAL A 635 -9.09 10.68 -12.20
C VAL A 635 -9.18 11.84 -13.18
N GLN A 636 -8.49 12.92 -12.88
CA GLN A 636 -8.44 14.11 -13.75
C GLN A 636 -7.05 14.74 -13.71
N CYS A 637 -6.68 15.50 -14.74
CA CYS A 637 -5.42 16.25 -14.77
C CYS A 637 -5.70 17.73 -14.65
N GLY A 638 -5.08 18.38 -13.66
CA GLY A 638 -5.30 19.80 -13.37
C GLY A 638 -4.26 20.41 -12.45
N PRO A 639 -4.39 21.70 -12.14
CA PRO A 639 -3.54 22.38 -11.15
C PRO A 639 -3.83 21.84 -9.74
N ILE A 640 -2.78 21.68 -8.94
CA ILE A 640 -2.88 21.17 -7.56
C ILE A 640 -3.07 22.29 -6.55
N GLU A 641 -2.73 23.52 -6.90
CA GLU A 641 -2.73 24.69 -6.02
C GLU A 641 -4.15 25.00 -5.48
N ASP A 642 -5.19 24.70 -6.26
CA ASP A 642 -6.58 24.85 -5.84
C ASP A 642 -6.97 23.87 -4.71
N LEU A 643 -6.26 22.72 -4.62
CA LEU A 643 -6.50 21.65 -3.65
C LEU A 643 -5.57 21.76 -2.44
N LEU A 644 -4.41 22.34 -2.62
CA LEU A 644 -3.37 22.54 -1.62
C LEU A 644 -2.95 24.03 -1.60
N PRO A 645 -3.83 24.93 -1.14
CA PRO A 645 -3.53 26.37 -1.14
C PRO A 645 -2.36 26.72 -0.22
N GLU A 646 -2.00 25.85 0.68
CA GLU A 646 -0.84 25.97 1.58
C GLU A 646 0.50 25.91 0.85
N ILE A 647 0.57 25.37 -0.37
CA ILE A 647 1.81 25.32 -1.19
C ILE A 647 2.45 26.72 -1.34
N GLY A 648 1.61 27.77 -1.42
CA GLY A 648 2.09 29.17 -1.51
C GLY A 648 2.17 29.92 -0.18
N SER A 649 1.65 29.35 0.92
CA SER A 649 1.50 30.06 2.20
C SER A 649 2.36 29.51 3.32
N LEU A 650 2.73 28.21 3.28
CA LEU A 650 3.67 27.64 4.24
C LEU A 650 5.12 27.91 3.80
N PRO A 651 6.04 28.03 4.77
CA PRO A 651 7.46 28.24 4.45
C PRO A 651 8.02 27.08 3.64
N ASP A 652 8.99 27.37 2.79
CA ASP A 652 9.76 26.35 2.12
C ASP A 652 10.69 25.67 3.12
N PHE A 653 10.32 24.44 3.51
CA PHE A 653 11.09 23.66 4.50
C PHE A 653 12.46 23.21 3.96
N ILE A 654 12.64 23.21 2.64
CA ILE A 654 13.90 22.85 2.02
C ILE A 654 14.88 24.01 2.14
N GLU A 655 14.42 25.25 1.88
CA GLU A 655 15.22 26.45 1.96
C GLU A 655 15.43 26.95 3.40
N SER A 656 14.46 26.71 4.30
CA SER A 656 14.51 27.19 5.68
C SER A 656 15.13 26.21 6.69
N LYS A 657 15.67 25.06 6.24
CA LYS A 657 16.44 24.17 7.12
C LYS A 657 17.69 24.86 7.69
N LYS A 658 17.89 24.69 9.02
CA LYS A 658 19.07 25.19 9.74
C LYS A 658 20.30 24.38 9.39
#